data_e9e106e336143e223bbe8ac8247fcff1
#
_entry.id   e9e106e336143e223bbe8ac8247fcff1
#
_cell.length_a   1.000
_cell.length_b   1.000
_cell.length_c   1.000
_cell.angle_alpha   90.00
_cell.angle_beta   90.00
_cell.angle_gamma   90.00
#
_symmetry.space_group_name_H-M   'P 1'
#
loop_
_entity.id
_entity.type
_entity.pdbx_description
1 polymer ?
#
loop_
_entity_poly.entity_id
_entity_poly.type
_entity_poly.pdbx_seq_one_letter_code
_entity_poly.pdbx_strand_id
1 'polypeptide(L)'
;AYLIGEARSPVGAYLDIQAIISLAKRRGVSAIHPGYGFLSENAEFAKACEDNGIKFIGPSSKVLAMMGDKLSAKEVAISCGVPVIPGCTEPLRDGDEALEKAKSFGFPVILKAAAGGGGRGMRLCNTEEEVKPAYELVHSEALKAFGSGDIFMEKYLVEPKHIEVQILADEHGNVRHLGERDCSLQRRYQKVVEFAPAWSIAQSVREKLWADAVKVAKAVGYTNAGTVEFLVDRDGNHYFIEMNPRIQVEHTVTEMVTGIDLVRAQVLIAEGYPISHPEIGLASQDDLHIDGYAIQCRVTTEDPKNNFAPDNGKITAYRSGGGFGIRFDGGNAAAGTTISPYYDSLLVKITSWDRTFPAVCRKASRALNEEHIRGVKTNISFVTNILAHPTFLAGKCHTKFIDETPELFDINNRADRATRVLNYIANIQVSAPNAERHQYDTPRFPRVERALDLNSGYKYLLDSKGPEAVRDAVLKEKKLLITDTTMRDAHQSLLSTRLRTRDMVKGAPGTADILRDCFSLEMWGGATFDTAYRFLHESPWERLEMLRRDIPNILFQMLLRGSNLVGYASYPDNLVRKFIAQSAESGIDVFRVFDSLNWIPNMEVAMDEVLKQNKLLEATVCYTGDILDPKRDRYTLKYYVDFAKELERRGAHML
;
A
#
# COMPACT_ATOMS: atom_id res chain seq x y z
N ALA A 1 13.56 10.97 -14.50
CA ALA A 1 13.22 9.70 -15.16
C ALA A 1 13.23 9.89 -16.68
N TYR A 2 13.53 8.82 -17.42
CA TYR A 2 13.56 8.80 -18.89
C TYR A 2 12.72 7.63 -19.38
N LEU A 3 11.89 7.88 -20.40
CA LEU A 3 11.08 6.84 -21.03
C LEU A 3 11.96 6.06 -22.02
N ILE A 4 11.84 4.72 -21.99
CA ILE A 4 12.46 3.80 -22.93
C ILE A 4 11.41 2.84 -23.47
N GLY A 5 11.67 2.28 -24.67
CA GLY A 5 10.87 1.18 -25.21
C GLY A 5 9.48 1.55 -25.75
N GLU A 6 9.24 2.80 -26.19
CA GLU A 6 7.95 3.24 -26.77
C GLU A 6 7.38 2.33 -27.86
N ALA A 7 8.25 1.68 -28.63
CA ALA A 7 7.86 0.75 -29.71
C ALA A 7 7.94 -0.73 -29.30
N ARG A 8 8.13 -1.05 -28.02
CA ARG A 8 8.31 -2.40 -27.49
C ARG A 8 7.10 -2.83 -26.66
N SER A 9 6.95 -4.15 -26.47
CA SER A 9 6.09 -4.66 -25.42
C SER A 9 6.58 -4.22 -24.03
N PRO A 10 5.72 -4.15 -23.00
CA PRO A 10 6.13 -3.72 -21.67
C PRO A 10 7.36 -4.46 -21.13
N VAL A 11 7.39 -5.80 -21.21
CA VAL A 11 8.54 -6.62 -20.81
C VAL A 11 9.74 -6.39 -21.75
N GLY A 12 9.50 -6.33 -23.07
CA GLY A 12 10.54 -6.12 -24.07
C GLY A 12 11.29 -4.79 -23.91
N ALA A 13 10.64 -3.76 -23.34
CA ALA A 13 11.29 -2.49 -23.03
C ALA A 13 12.38 -2.64 -21.95
N TYR A 14 12.12 -3.45 -20.92
CA TYR A 14 13.09 -3.73 -19.85
C TYR A 14 14.25 -4.66 -20.29
N LEU A 15 14.07 -5.40 -21.39
CA LEU A 15 15.07 -6.32 -21.94
C LEU A 15 15.89 -5.69 -23.10
N ASP A 16 15.64 -4.44 -23.45
CA ASP A 16 16.34 -3.75 -24.55
C ASP A 16 17.68 -3.18 -24.08
N ILE A 17 18.70 -4.05 -24.06
CA ILE A 17 20.07 -3.71 -23.65
C ILE A 17 20.59 -2.48 -24.42
N GLN A 18 20.39 -2.43 -25.75
CA GLN A 18 20.93 -1.36 -26.59
C GLN A 18 20.29 0.00 -26.27
N ALA A 19 18.97 0.03 -26.03
CA ALA A 19 18.29 1.26 -25.65
C ALA A 19 18.77 1.76 -24.27
N ILE A 20 18.94 0.85 -23.30
CA ILE A 20 19.40 1.19 -21.95
C ILE A 20 20.83 1.75 -22.00
N ILE A 21 21.76 1.05 -22.64
CA ILE A 21 23.17 1.48 -22.73
C ILE A 21 23.30 2.80 -23.51
N SER A 22 22.58 2.95 -24.62
CA SER A 22 22.59 4.19 -25.40
C SER A 22 22.08 5.39 -24.61
N LEU A 23 21.03 5.20 -23.80
CA LEU A 23 20.50 6.23 -22.92
C LEU A 23 21.49 6.57 -21.80
N ALA A 24 22.06 5.56 -21.15
CA ALA A 24 23.05 5.72 -20.08
C ALA A 24 24.26 6.55 -20.58
N LYS A 25 24.80 6.24 -21.76
CA LYS A 25 25.90 7.00 -22.39
C LYS A 25 25.52 8.46 -22.64
N ARG A 26 24.36 8.71 -23.24
CA ARG A 26 23.90 10.07 -23.54
C ARG A 26 23.71 10.92 -22.28
N ARG A 27 23.46 10.27 -21.15
CA ARG A 27 23.22 10.94 -19.86
C ARG A 27 24.43 10.96 -18.95
N GLY A 28 25.57 10.41 -19.38
CA GLY A 28 26.80 10.37 -18.58
C GLY A 28 26.65 9.53 -17.31
N VAL A 29 25.88 8.42 -17.40
CA VAL A 29 25.68 7.50 -16.27
C VAL A 29 26.97 6.72 -16.03
N SER A 30 27.46 6.72 -14.78
CA SER A 30 28.69 6.04 -14.38
C SER A 30 28.47 4.59 -13.92
N ALA A 31 27.28 4.27 -13.39
CA ALA A 31 26.96 2.94 -12.89
C ALA A 31 25.48 2.60 -13.12
N ILE A 32 25.16 1.31 -13.24
CA ILE A 32 23.79 0.78 -13.34
C ILE A 32 23.58 -0.28 -12.28
N HIS A 33 22.54 -0.11 -11.44
CA HIS A 33 22.06 -1.15 -10.55
C HIS A 33 20.92 -1.92 -11.22
N PRO A 34 21.07 -3.23 -11.47
CA PRO A 34 20.10 -3.99 -12.26
C PRO A 34 18.84 -4.42 -11.47
N GLY A 35 18.80 -4.21 -10.16
CA GLY A 35 17.76 -4.74 -9.29
C GLY A 35 17.79 -6.26 -9.15
N TYR A 36 16.62 -6.88 -9.11
CA TYR A 36 16.41 -8.33 -9.13
C TYR A 36 15.34 -8.70 -10.18
N GLY A 37 15.69 -9.39 -11.20
CA GLY A 37 14.80 -9.72 -12.35
C GLY A 37 15.29 -9.07 -13.65
N PHE A 38 14.55 -9.29 -14.75
CA PHE A 38 14.89 -8.82 -16.09
C PHE A 38 16.35 -9.08 -16.45
N LEU A 39 17.17 -8.04 -16.51
CA LEU A 39 18.58 -8.11 -16.92
C LEU A 39 19.57 -8.31 -15.76
N SER A 40 19.11 -8.53 -14.53
CA SER A 40 19.99 -8.60 -13.36
C SER A 40 20.95 -9.79 -13.36
N GLU A 41 20.62 -10.87 -14.07
CA GLU A 41 21.46 -12.07 -14.25
C GLU A 41 21.91 -12.24 -15.69
N ASN A 42 21.76 -11.20 -16.52
CA ASN A 42 22.10 -11.25 -17.93
C ASN A 42 23.58 -10.89 -18.16
N ALA A 43 24.38 -11.88 -18.55
CA ALA A 43 25.81 -11.71 -18.80
C ALA A 43 26.11 -10.75 -19.97
N GLU A 44 25.24 -10.71 -21.00
CA GLU A 44 25.40 -9.80 -22.14
C GLU A 44 25.18 -8.34 -21.72
N PHE A 45 24.24 -8.10 -20.83
CA PHE A 45 23.99 -6.75 -20.29
C PHE A 45 25.18 -6.26 -19.45
N ALA A 46 25.66 -7.11 -18.53
CA ALA A 46 26.87 -6.78 -17.76
C ALA A 46 28.06 -6.51 -18.65
N LYS A 47 28.29 -7.35 -19.68
CA LYS A 47 29.33 -7.16 -20.68
C LYS A 47 29.15 -5.85 -21.46
N ALA A 48 27.94 -5.52 -21.85
CA ALA A 48 27.63 -4.26 -22.51
C ALA A 48 27.93 -3.03 -21.63
N CYS A 49 27.68 -3.13 -20.30
CA CYS A 49 28.10 -2.11 -19.35
C CYS A 49 29.64 -1.98 -19.32
N GLU A 50 30.36 -3.09 -19.13
CA GLU A 50 31.82 -3.15 -19.09
C GLU A 50 32.45 -2.53 -20.36
N ASP A 51 31.99 -2.93 -21.55
CA ASP A 51 32.50 -2.46 -22.85
C ASP A 51 32.25 -0.97 -23.10
N ASN A 52 31.30 -0.36 -22.37
CA ASN A 52 30.96 1.06 -22.49
C ASN A 52 31.46 1.90 -21.31
N GLY A 53 32.28 1.34 -20.40
CA GLY A 53 32.82 2.05 -19.24
C GLY A 53 31.78 2.41 -18.19
N ILE A 54 30.66 1.69 -18.16
CA ILE A 54 29.58 1.83 -17.16
C ILE A 54 29.76 0.71 -16.15
N LYS A 55 29.84 1.06 -14.86
CA LYS A 55 29.95 0.07 -13.79
C LYS A 55 28.63 -0.70 -13.64
N PHE A 56 28.65 -2.00 -13.85
CA PHE A 56 27.53 -2.87 -13.47
C PHE A 56 27.63 -3.16 -11.97
N ILE A 57 26.60 -2.79 -11.20
CA ILE A 57 26.57 -3.03 -9.74
C ILE A 57 26.12 -4.47 -9.50
N GLY A 58 27.09 -5.36 -9.44
CA GLY A 58 26.94 -6.80 -9.37
C GLY A 58 28.27 -7.49 -9.69
N PRO A 59 28.26 -8.82 -9.86
CA PRO A 59 29.44 -9.56 -10.28
C PRO A 59 29.80 -9.31 -11.76
N SER A 60 30.99 -9.73 -12.17
CA SER A 60 31.44 -9.60 -13.56
C SER A 60 30.57 -10.41 -14.53
N SER A 61 30.57 -9.99 -15.81
CA SER A 61 29.86 -10.72 -16.88
C SER A 61 30.31 -12.20 -16.98
N LYS A 62 31.58 -12.50 -16.68
CA LYS A 62 32.13 -13.85 -16.64
C LYS A 62 31.49 -14.69 -15.53
N VAL A 63 31.36 -14.13 -14.34
CA VAL A 63 30.73 -14.82 -13.18
C VAL A 63 29.23 -15.03 -13.43
N LEU A 64 28.56 -14.05 -14.03
CA LEU A 64 27.16 -14.17 -14.44
C LEU A 64 26.95 -15.32 -15.43
N ALA A 65 27.80 -15.43 -16.46
CA ALA A 65 27.71 -16.51 -17.43
C ALA A 65 27.96 -17.89 -16.78
N MET A 66 28.95 -17.98 -15.89
CA MET A 66 29.33 -19.23 -15.22
C MET A 66 28.23 -19.70 -14.25
N MET A 67 27.68 -18.79 -13.43
CA MET A 67 26.69 -19.14 -12.42
C MET A 67 25.26 -19.22 -12.99
N GLY A 68 24.99 -18.59 -14.12
CA GLY A 68 23.72 -18.67 -14.83
C GLY A 68 23.51 -20.02 -15.56
N ASP A 69 24.59 -20.76 -15.85
CA ASP A 69 24.50 -22.11 -16.38
C ASP A 69 24.51 -23.14 -15.25
N LYS A 70 23.40 -23.90 -15.13
CA LYS A 70 23.20 -24.84 -14.02
C LYS A 70 24.25 -25.96 -13.97
N LEU A 71 24.73 -26.41 -15.11
CA LEU A 71 25.77 -27.45 -15.18
C LEU A 71 27.10 -26.89 -14.70
N SER A 72 27.52 -25.74 -15.21
CA SER A 72 28.75 -25.07 -14.80
C SER A 72 28.76 -24.72 -13.32
N ALA A 73 27.63 -24.23 -12.79
CA ALA A 73 27.50 -23.93 -11.36
C ALA A 73 27.64 -25.20 -10.48
N LYS A 74 27.06 -26.33 -10.93
CA LYS A 74 27.16 -27.63 -10.24
C LYS A 74 28.59 -28.19 -10.29
N GLU A 75 29.28 -28.06 -11.43
CA GLU A 75 30.68 -28.43 -11.56
C GLU A 75 31.61 -27.63 -10.64
N VAL A 76 31.37 -26.33 -10.52
CA VAL A 76 32.07 -25.49 -9.54
C VAL A 76 31.84 -25.99 -8.12
N ALA A 77 30.61 -26.25 -7.72
CA ALA A 77 30.30 -26.76 -6.38
C ALA A 77 31.03 -28.09 -6.11
N ILE A 78 31.00 -29.03 -7.04
CA ILE A 78 31.71 -30.31 -6.94
C ILE A 78 33.20 -30.11 -6.80
N SER A 79 33.82 -29.23 -7.61
CA SER A 79 35.23 -28.95 -7.57
C SER A 79 35.71 -28.36 -6.24
N CYS A 80 34.80 -27.67 -5.52
CA CYS A 80 35.05 -27.10 -4.20
C CYS A 80 34.76 -28.13 -3.06
N GLY A 81 34.35 -29.34 -3.39
CA GLY A 81 33.93 -30.34 -2.40
C GLY A 81 32.60 -30.00 -1.71
N VAL A 82 31.75 -29.20 -2.33
CA VAL A 82 30.43 -28.87 -1.83
C VAL A 82 29.44 -29.95 -2.30
N PRO A 83 28.64 -30.54 -1.40
CA PRO A 83 27.71 -31.58 -1.78
C PRO A 83 26.66 -31.09 -2.78
N VAL A 84 26.38 -31.89 -3.79
CA VAL A 84 25.30 -31.67 -4.77
C VAL A 84 24.33 -32.84 -4.69
N ILE A 85 23.09 -32.64 -5.13
CA ILE A 85 22.12 -33.75 -5.18
C ILE A 85 22.69 -34.84 -6.08
N PRO A 86 22.84 -36.09 -5.61
CA PRO A 86 23.28 -37.22 -6.42
C PRO A 86 22.42 -37.36 -7.67
N GLY A 87 23.03 -37.38 -8.83
CA GLY A 87 22.30 -37.44 -10.10
C GLY A 87 23.22 -37.75 -11.28
N CYS A 88 22.60 -38.03 -12.43
CA CYS A 88 23.33 -38.27 -13.66
C CYS A 88 23.85 -36.94 -14.22
N THR A 89 25.10 -36.94 -14.70
CA THR A 89 25.72 -35.81 -15.43
C THR A 89 25.48 -35.90 -16.93
N GLU A 90 25.19 -37.11 -17.42
CA GLU A 90 24.87 -37.39 -18.83
C GLU A 90 23.44 -37.91 -18.96
N PRO A 91 22.79 -37.71 -20.11
CA PRO A 91 21.48 -38.29 -20.37
C PRO A 91 21.49 -39.80 -20.27
N LEU A 92 20.44 -40.38 -19.67
CA LEU A 92 20.24 -41.82 -19.58
C LEU A 92 19.96 -42.40 -20.96
N ARG A 93 20.58 -43.49 -21.31
CA ARG A 93 20.45 -44.16 -22.60
C ARG A 93 19.15 -44.93 -22.75
N ASP A 94 18.76 -45.63 -21.67
CA ASP A 94 17.58 -46.49 -21.65
C ASP A 94 17.05 -46.74 -20.22
N GLY A 95 15.95 -47.47 -20.12
CA GLY A 95 15.33 -47.82 -18.84
C GLY A 95 16.15 -48.79 -17.97
N ASP A 96 17.07 -49.53 -18.55
CA ASP A 96 17.96 -50.43 -17.80
C ASP A 96 19.05 -49.67 -17.06
N GLU A 97 19.70 -48.71 -17.76
CA GLU A 97 20.64 -47.80 -17.12
C GLU A 97 19.96 -46.92 -16.06
N ALA A 98 18.72 -46.47 -16.34
CA ALA A 98 17.94 -45.73 -15.36
C ALA A 98 17.74 -46.54 -14.07
N LEU A 99 17.42 -47.84 -14.17
CA LEU A 99 17.24 -48.68 -13.00
C LEU A 99 18.58 -48.92 -12.25
N GLU A 100 19.67 -49.15 -12.94
CA GLU A 100 20.99 -49.28 -12.34
C GLU A 100 21.40 -48.04 -11.56
N LYS A 101 21.24 -46.87 -12.15
CA LYS A 101 21.52 -45.56 -11.52
C LYS A 101 20.59 -45.32 -10.33
N ALA A 102 19.30 -45.64 -10.43
CA ALA A 102 18.35 -45.50 -9.34
C ALA A 102 18.76 -46.29 -8.11
N LYS A 103 19.25 -47.54 -8.33
CA LYS A 103 19.77 -48.39 -7.25
C LYS A 103 21.00 -47.77 -6.59
N SER A 104 21.87 -47.16 -7.35
CA SER A 104 23.09 -46.50 -6.82
C SER A 104 22.77 -45.22 -6.01
N PHE A 105 21.76 -44.46 -6.41
CA PHE A 105 21.33 -43.24 -5.70
C PHE A 105 20.43 -43.55 -4.49
N GLY A 106 19.79 -44.73 -4.49
CA GLY A 106 18.75 -45.10 -3.51
C GLY A 106 17.42 -44.38 -3.76
N PHE A 107 16.32 -45.04 -3.41
CA PHE A 107 14.98 -44.50 -3.60
C PHE A 107 14.56 -43.49 -2.50
N PRO A 108 13.67 -42.56 -2.81
CA PRO A 108 13.08 -42.30 -4.12
C PRO A 108 14.02 -41.52 -5.06
N VAL A 109 13.77 -41.66 -6.40
CA VAL A 109 14.48 -40.92 -7.43
C VAL A 109 13.49 -40.18 -8.34
N ILE A 110 13.94 -39.14 -9.03
CA ILE A 110 13.13 -38.40 -9.97
C ILE A 110 13.78 -38.39 -11.35
N LEU A 111 13.02 -38.77 -12.37
CA LEU A 111 13.38 -38.62 -13.78
C LEU A 111 12.93 -37.28 -14.30
N LYS A 112 13.80 -36.60 -15.08
CA LYS A 112 13.55 -35.24 -15.62
C LYS A 112 13.96 -35.18 -17.07
N ALA A 113 13.10 -34.65 -17.95
CA ALA A 113 13.49 -34.30 -19.30
C ALA A 113 14.47 -33.11 -19.29
N ALA A 114 15.52 -33.16 -20.12
CA ALA A 114 16.55 -32.12 -20.22
C ALA A 114 15.97 -30.73 -20.52
N ALA A 115 15.02 -30.67 -21.43
CA ALA A 115 14.33 -29.44 -21.83
C ALA A 115 13.05 -29.17 -21.03
N GLY A 116 12.73 -30.01 -20.02
CA GLY A 116 11.55 -29.90 -19.17
C GLY A 116 11.66 -28.78 -18.14
N GLY A 117 10.55 -28.10 -17.87
CA GLY A 117 10.46 -27.06 -16.85
C GLY A 117 9.06 -26.96 -16.27
N GLY A 118 8.91 -26.36 -15.08
CA GLY A 118 7.60 -26.11 -14.46
C GLY A 118 6.82 -27.38 -14.10
N GLY A 119 7.50 -28.52 -13.84
CA GLY A 119 6.87 -29.78 -13.47
C GLY A 119 6.44 -30.68 -14.63
N ARG A 120 6.63 -30.25 -15.87
CA ARG A 120 6.37 -31.09 -17.06
C ARG A 120 7.60 -31.90 -17.41
N GLY A 121 7.37 -33.18 -17.82
CA GLY A 121 8.47 -34.09 -18.14
C GLY A 121 9.25 -34.57 -16.91
N MET A 122 8.60 -34.68 -15.75
CA MET A 122 9.17 -35.20 -14.52
C MET A 122 8.32 -36.32 -13.94
N ARG A 123 8.97 -37.40 -13.43
CA ARG A 123 8.29 -38.50 -12.76
C ARG A 123 9.09 -38.94 -11.53
N LEU A 124 8.38 -39.01 -10.41
CA LEU A 124 8.91 -39.56 -9.16
C LEU A 124 8.78 -41.09 -9.22
N CYS A 125 9.83 -41.81 -8.85
CA CYS A 125 9.86 -43.26 -8.70
C CYS A 125 10.24 -43.61 -7.26
N ASN A 126 9.33 -44.29 -6.56
CA ASN A 126 9.52 -44.67 -5.17
C ASN A 126 10.12 -46.09 -5.05
N THR A 127 9.93 -46.90 -6.09
CA THR A 127 10.37 -48.32 -6.11
C THR A 127 11.09 -48.64 -7.42
N GLU A 128 11.78 -49.81 -7.44
CA GLU A 128 12.51 -50.29 -8.63
C GLU A 128 11.57 -50.54 -9.81
N GLU A 129 10.37 -51.05 -9.54
CA GLU A 129 9.39 -51.42 -10.56
C GLU A 129 8.84 -50.18 -11.30
N GLU A 130 8.86 -49.03 -10.68
CA GLU A 130 8.35 -47.77 -11.26
C GLU A 130 9.34 -47.15 -12.27
N VAL A 131 10.65 -47.47 -12.19
CA VAL A 131 11.68 -46.74 -12.92
C VAL A 131 11.56 -46.89 -14.43
N LYS A 132 11.50 -48.13 -14.92
CA LYS A 132 11.46 -48.39 -16.38
C LYS A 132 10.20 -47.85 -17.04
N PRO A 133 8.97 -48.10 -16.52
CA PRO A 133 7.77 -47.48 -17.07
C PRO A 133 7.78 -45.96 -17.05
N ALA A 134 8.33 -45.35 -15.98
CA ALA A 134 8.47 -43.90 -15.86
C ALA A 134 9.45 -43.34 -16.88
N TYR A 135 10.59 -44.04 -17.14
CA TYR A 135 11.56 -43.64 -18.15
C TYR A 135 10.90 -43.56 -19.55
N GLU A 136 10.23 -44.62 -19.99
CA GLU A 136 9.57 -44.69 -21.29
C GLU A 136 8.51 -43.59 -21.44
N LEU A 137 7.76 -43.32 -20.40
CA LEU A 137 6.75 -42.28 -20.39
C LEU A 137 7.35 -40.89 -20.52
N VAL A 138 8.38 -40.57 -19.70
CA VAL A 138 9.07 -39.27 -19.73
C VAL A 138 9.77 -39.08 -21.07
N HIS A 139 10.38 -40.14 -21.63
CA HIS A 139 11.05 -40.09 -22.93
C HIS A 139 10.03 -39.76 -24.05
N SER A 140 8.88 -40.43 -24.07
CA SER A 140 7.83 -40.15 -25.05
C SER A 140 7.24 -38.74 -24.90
N GLU A 141 7.03 -38.27 -23.67
CA GLU A 141 6.55 -36.92 -23.39
C GLU A 141 7.57 -35.87 -23.83
N ALA A 142 8.88 -36.08 -23.55
CA ALA A 142 9.96 -35.19 -23.88
C ALA A 142 10.13 -35.02 -25.41
N LEU A 143 10.14 -36.13 -26.14
CA LEU A 143 10.19 -36.12 -27.61
C LEU A 143 9.01 -35.35 -28.22
N LYS A 144 7.79 -35.54 -27.71
CA LYS A 144 6.60 -34.86 -28.24
C LYS A 144 6.56 -33.38 -27.91
N ALA A 145 7.00 -32.99 -26.71
CA ALA A 145 6.88 -31.63 -26.21
C ALA A 145 8.07 -30.75 -26.59
N PHE A 146 9.28 -31.29 -26.65
CA PHE A 146 10.53 -30.53 -26.75
C PHE A 146 11.42 -30.95 -27.91
N GLY A 147 11.11 -32.03 -28.61
CA GLY A 147 11.91 -32.54 -29.74
C GLY A 147 13.21 -33.25 -29.35
N SER A 148 13.54 -33.34 -28.06
CA SER A 148 14.67 -34.11 -27.50
C SER A 148 14.15 -35.12 -26.48
N GLY A 149 14.70 -36.33 -26.53
CA GLY A 149 14.38 -37.41 -25.57
C GLY A 149 15.35 -37.53 -24.41
N ASP A 150 16.26 -36.58 -24.23
CA ASP A 150 17.28 -36.61 -23.18
C ASP A 150 16.64 -36.57 -21.79
N ILE A 151 16.94 -37.59 -20.97
CA ILE A 151 16.41 -37.75 -19.62
C ILE A 151 17.57 -37.82 -18.63
N PHE A 152 17.44 -37.09 -17.55
CA PHE A 152 18.32 -37.14 -16.39
C PHE A 152 17.61 -37.74 -15.20
N MET A 153 18.37 -38.33 -14.28
CA MET A 153 17.86 -38.79 -13.00
C MET A 153 18.60 -38.11 -11.87
N GLU A 154 17.84 -37.80 -10.81
CA GLU A 154 18.40 -37.29 -9.57
C GLU A 154 17.75 -37.99 -8.37
N LYS A 155 18.51 -38.08 -7.26
CA LYS A 155 17.95 -38.45 -5.96
C LYS A 155 16.83 -37.52 -5.59
N TYR A 156 15.67 -38.02 -5.22
CA TYR A 156 14.59 -37.21 -4.72
C TYR A 156 14.71 -36.99 -3.23
N LEU A 157 14.73 -35.77 -2.78
CA LEU A 157 14.75 -35.40 -1.38
C LEU A 157 13.32 -35.29 -0.84
N VAL A 158 13.03 -36.06 0.22
CA VAL A 158 11.71 -36.07 0.84
C VAL A 158 11.62 -34.92 1.84
N GLU A 159 10.63 -34.03 1.65
CA GLU A 159 10.34 -32.89 2.52
C GLU A 159 11.58 -32.05 2.90
N PRO A 160 12.40 -31.64 1.93
CA PRO A 160 13.59 -30.86 2.25
C PRO A 160 13.21 -29.45 2.67
N LYS A 161 14.09 -28.82 3.45
CA LYS A 161 14.09 -27.37 3.64
C LYS A 161 14.87 -26.69 2.53
N HIS A 162 14.40 -25.52 2.11
CA HIS A 162 15.12 -24.64 1.20
C HIS A 162 15.83 -23.55 2.02
N ILE A 163 17.14 -23.67 2.12
CA ILE A 163 17.96 -22.77 2.92
C ILE A 163 18.94 -22.05 1.97
N GLU A 164 19.11 -20.76 2.17
CA GLU A 164 20.01 -19.97 1.35
C GLU A 164 20.94 -19.12 2.20
N VAL A 165 22.16 -18.92 1.74
CA VAL A 165 23.19 -18.16 2.44
C VAL A 165 23.47 -16.87 1.68
N GLN A 166 23.33 -15.72 2.35
CA GLN A 166 23.69 -14.42 1.79
C GLN A 166 25.20 -14.25 1.76
N ILE A 167 25.74 -13.96 0.59
CA ILE A 167 27.15 -13.62 0.39
C ILE A 167 27.29 -12.13 0.12
N LEU A 168 28.35 -11.54 0.65
CA LEU A 168 28.85 -10.22 0.30
C LEU A 168 30.36 -10.31 0.08
N ALA A 169 30.83 -9.83 -1.08
CA ALA A 169 32.23 -9.90 -1.48
C ALA A 169 32.69 -8.60 -2.15
N ASP A 170 33.92 -8.19 -1.91
CA ASP A 170 34.51 -7.00 -2.51
C ASP A 170 35.51 -7.32 -3.64
N GLU A 171 36.02 -6.29 -4.30
CA GLU A 171 37.01 -6.41 -5.37
C GLU A 171 38.43 -6.66 -4.81
N HIS A 172 38.60 -6.68 -3.47
CA HIS A 172 39.88 -6.93 -2.79
C HIS A 172 40.06 -8.39 -2.36
N GLY A 173 39.09 -9.27 -2.73
CA GLY A 173 39.13 -10.69 -2.42
C GLY A 173 38.55 -11.08 -1.07
N ASN A 174 37.94 -10.14 -0.35
CA ASN A 174 37.23 -10.45 0.88
C ASN A 174 35.85 -11.01 0.54
N VAL A 175 35.51 -12.15 1.13
CA VAL A 175 34.20 -12.80 1.00
C VAL A 175 33.68 -13.12 2.40
N ARG A 176 32.45 -12.68 2.69
CA ARG A 176 31.76 -12.94 3.96
C ARG A 176 30.36 -13.50 3.69
N HIS A 177 29.90 -14.36 4.59
CA HIS A 177 28.47 -14.68 4.67
C HIS A 177 27.77 -13.75 5.66
N LEU A 178 26.49 -13.50 5.44
CA LEU A 178 25.63 -12.70 6.32
C LEU A 178 24.53 -13.57 6.98
N GLY A 179 24.85 -14.82 7.24
CA GLY A 179 23.90 -15.79 7.74
C GLY A 179 23.03 -16.40 6.64
N GLU A 180 22.05 -17.17 7.07
CA GLU A 180 21.14 -17.89 6.20
C GLU A 180 19.68 -17.45 6.38
N ARG A 181 18.88 -17.73 5.35
CA ARG A 181 17.43 -17.59 5.33
C ARG A 181 16.76 -18.95 5.13
N ASP A 182 15.64 -19.18 5.77
CA ASP A 182 14.73 -20.30 5.47
C ASP A 182 13.66 -19.82 4.49
N CYS A 183 13.67 -20.38 3.29
CA CYS A 183 12.77 -20.08 2.19
C CYS A 183 11.90 -21.29 1.81
N SER A 184 11.66 -22.19 2.76
CA SER A 184 10.92 -23.45 2.54
C SER A 184 9.44 -23.22 2.23
N LEU A 185 8.87 -22.08 2.62
CA LEU A 185 7.46 -21.77 2.35
C LEU A 185 7.27 -21.29 0.92
N GLN A 186 7.07 -22.26 0.06
CA GLN A 186 6.96 -22.07 -1.39
C GLN A 186 5.64 -22.64 -1.91
N ARG A 187 5.13 -22.03 -2.96
CA ARG A 187 4.05 -22.58 -3.77
C ARG A 187 4.50 -22.62 -5.22
N ARG A 188 4.49 -23.79 -5.83
CA ARG A 188 4.97 -24.00 -7.20
C ARG A 188 6.36 -23.38 -7.43
N TYR A 189 7.27 -23.60 -6.48
CA TYR A 189 8.64 -23.07 -6.45
C TYR A 189 8.75 -21.53 -6.31
N GLN A 190 7.66 -20.84 -6.04
CA GLN A 190 7.67 -19.42 -5.69
C GLN A 190 7.64 -19.23 -4.18
N LYS A 191 8.61 -18.53 -3.64
CA LYS A 191 8.72 -18.20 -2.22
C LYS A 191 7.55 -17.28 -1.82
N VAL A 192 6.94 -17.53 -0.67
CA VAL A 192 5.77 -16.79 -0.14
C VAL A 192 6.08 -16.10 1.17
N VAL A 193 6.76 -16.82 2.07
CA VAL A 193 7.24 -16.33 3.36
C VAL A 193 8.68 -16.79 3.54
N GLU A 194 9.54 -15.87 3.88
CA GLU A 194 10.96 -16.13 4.16
C GLU A 194 11.32 -15.58 5.55
N PHE A 195 12.25 -16.23 6.23
CA PHE A 195 12.69 -15.75 7.53
C PHE A 195 14.18 -15.99 7.79
N ALA A 196 14.75 -15.19 8.65
CA ALA A 196 16.11 -15.31 9.15
C ALA A 196 16.16 -15.10 10.67
N PRO A 197 17.07 -15.79 11.37
CA PRO A 197 17.87 -16.94 10.91
C PRO A 197 17.02 -18.20 10.77
N ALA A 198 17.55 -19.26 10.13
CA ALA A 198 16.91 -20.57 10.02
C ALA A 198 17.04 -21.36 11.34
N TRP A 199 16.43 -20.85 12.38
CA TRP A 199 16.59 -21.30 13.78
C TRP A 199 16.22 -22.75 14.04
N SER A 200 15.41 -23.34 13.18
CA SER A 200 14.98 -24.76 13.31
C SER A 200 16.01 -25.77 12.82
N ILE A 201 17.10 -25.30 12.23
CA ILE A 201 18.23 -26.13 11.77
C ILE A 201 19.34 -26.10 12.81
N ALA A 202 19.96 -27.24 13.05
CA ALA A 202 21.06 -27.36 14.00
C ALA A 202 22.22 -26.40 13.63
N GLN A 203 22.83 -25.77 14.64
CA GLN A 203 23.91 -24.81 14.44
C GLN A 203 25.07 -25.39 13.61
N SER A 204 25.43 -26.68 13.85
CA SER A 204 26.49 -27.35 13.11
C SER A 204 26.17 -27.51 11.60
N VAL A 205 24.90 -27.59 11.23
CA VAL A 205 24.47 -27.63 9.82
C VAL A 205 24.54 -26.22 9.22
N ARG A 206 24.10 -25.21 9.95
CA ARG A 206 24.19 -23.80 9.51
C ARG A 206 25.64 -23.39 9.23
N GLU A 207 26.57 -23.75 10.12
CA GLU A 207 28.00 -23.49 9.95
C GLU A 207 28.59 -24.15 8.69
N LYS A 208 28.17 -25.38 8.38
CA LYS A 208 28.56 -26.05 7.14
C LYS A 208 28.03 -25.33 5.90
N LEU A 209 26.75 -24.91 5.93
CA LEU A 209 26.14 -24.14 4.85
C LEU A 209 26.90 -22.84 4.60
N TRP A 210 27.25 -22.08 5.65
CA TRP A 210 28.04 -20.86 5.54
C TRP A 210 29.41 -21.10 4.93
N ALA A 211 30.12 -22.13 5.42
CA ALA A 211 31.44 -22.47 4.93
C ALA A 211 31.40 -22.84 3.45
N ASP A 212 30.44 -23.67 3.05
CA ASP A 212 30.32 -24.13 1.66
C ASP A 212 29.88 -23.01 0.71
N ALA A 213 28.98 -22.12 1.14
CA ALA A 213 28.61 -20.94 0.36
C ALA A 213 29.82 -20.00 0.12
N VAL A 214 30.63 -19.77 1.14
CA VAL A 214 31.88 -18.99 1.01
C VAL A 214 32.89 -19.67 0.10
N LYS A 215 33.03 -21.02 0.12
CA LYS A 215 33.91 -21.76 -0.78
C LYS A 215 33.49 -21.56 -2.25
N VAL A 216 32.20 -21.72 -2.57
CA VAL A 216 31.67 -21.50 -3.92
C VAL A 216 31.94 -20.08 -4.38
N ALA A 217 31.63 -19.07 -3.57
CA ALA A 217 31.83 -17.67 -3.92
C ALA A 217 33.32 -17.34 -4.18
N LYS A 218 34.21 -17.87 -3.33
CA LYS A 218 35.67 -17.68 -3.52
C LYS A 218 36.17 -18.35 -4.79
N ALA A 219 35.72 -19.56 -5.12
CA ALA A 219 36.16 -20.32 -6.27
C ALA A 219 35.86 -19.61 -7.60
N VAL A 220 34.75 -18.88 -7.68
CA VAL A 220 34.37 -18.13 -8.89
C VAL A 220 34.91 -16.70 -8.92
N GLY A 221 35.60 -16.25 -7.86
CA GLY A 221 36.03 -14.87 -7.73
C GLY A 221 34.83 -13.91 -7.64
N TYR A 222 33.83 -14.26 -6.83
CA TYR A 222 32.60 -13.50 -6.70
C TYR A 222 32.84 -12.11 -6.14
N THR A 223 32.13 -11.13 -6.68
CA THR A 223 32.10 -9.75 -6.15
C THR A 223 30.66 -9.26 -6.02
N ASN A 224 30.42 -8.35 -5.06
CA ASN A 224 29.14 -7.76 -4.74
C ASN A 224 28.21 -8.71 -3.93
N ALA A 225 26.90 -8.45 -3.90
CA ALA A 225 25.95 -9.28 -3.18
C ALA A 225 25.45 -10.45 -4.02
N GLY A 226 25.40 -11.64 -3.42
CA GLY A 226 24.89 -12.85 -4.05
C GLY A 226 24.35 -13.82 -3.02
N THR A 227 23.67 -14.87 -3.48
CA THR A 227 23.06 -15.87 -2.60
C THR A 227 23.33 -17.27 -3.11
N VAL A 228 23.75 -18.17 -2.22
CA VAL A 228 23.93 -19.60 -2.52
C VAL A 228 22.79 -20.37 -1.91
N GLU A 229 22.05 -21.12 -2.71
CA GLU A 229 20.86 -21.88 -2.32
C GLU A 229 21.17 -23.36 -2.13
N PHE A 230 20.58 -23.93 -1.07
CA PHE A 230 20.74 -25.33 -0.69
C PHE A 230 19.39 -25.97 -0.37
N LEU A 231 19.28 -27.30 -0.61
CA LEU A 231 18.29 -28.13 0.06
C LEU A 231 18.93 -28.82 1.26
N VAL A 232 18.20 -28.84 2.36
CA VAL A 232 18.60 -29.56 3.59
C VAL A 232 17.57 -30.63 3.85
N ASP A 233 18.02 -31.90 3.94
CA ASP A 233 17.15 -33.02 4.24
C ASP A 233 16.85 -33.16 5.74
N ARG A 234 16.02 -34.14 6.11
CA ARG A 234 15.62 -34.39 7.52
C ARG A 234 16.79 -34.76 8.43
N ASP A 235 17.86 -35.32 7.86
CA ASP A 235 19.04 -35.79 8.60
C ASP A 235 20.09 -34.67 8.75
N GLY A 236 19.82 -33.50 8.16
CA GLY A 236 20.72 -32.34 8.18
C GLY A 236 21.83 -32.39 7.11
N ASN A 237 21.73 -33.28 6.13
CA ASN A 237 22.59 -33.22 4.97
C ASN A 237 22.14 -32.10 4.07
N HIS A 238 23.08 -31.36 3.51
CA HIS A 238 22.77 -30.24 2.63
C HIS A 238 23.34 -30.46 1.22
N TYR A 239 22.67 -29.91 0.23
CA TYR A 239 22.99 -30.07 -1.17
C TYR A 239 22.85 -28.73 -1.88
N PHE A 240 23.91 -28.33 -2.59
CA PHE A 240 23.90 -27.13 -3.43
C PHE A 240 22.85 -27.25 -4.55
N ILE A 241 22.10 -26.20 -4.77
CA ILE A 241 21.14 -26.09 -5.88
C ILE A 241 21.67 -25.15 -6.95
N GLU A 242 21.87 -23.88 -6.56
CA GLU A 242 22.28 -22.82 -7.47
C GLU A 242 22.87 -21.63 -6.69
N MET A 243 23.51 -20.75 -7.42
CA MET A 243 23.91 -19.44 -6.91
C MET A 243 23.16 -18.36 -7.70
N ASN A 244 22.48 -17.46 -6.99
CA ASN A 244 21.87 -16.29 -7.59
C ASN A 244 22.84 -15.12 -7.52
N PRO A 245 23.47 -14.73 -8.65
CA PRO A 245 24.54 -13.73 -8.68
C PRO A 245 23.98 -12.28 -8.69
N ARG A 246 23.09 -12.00 -7.78
CA ARG A 246 22.39 -10.72 -7.59
C ARG A 246 21.83 -10.61 -6.18
N ILE A 247 21.29 -9.44 -5.86
CA ILE A 247 20.42 -9.28 -4.69
C ILE A 247 19.11 -10.04 -4.90
N GLN A 248 18.54 -10.58 -3.84
CA GLN A 248 17.26 -11.30 -3.89
C GLN A 248 16.11 -10.48 -3.29
N VAL A 249 14.86 -10.88 -3.60
CA VAL A 249 13.64 -10.25 -3.09
C VAL A 249 13.62 -10.26 -1.56
N GLU A 250 14.08 -11.36 -0.96
CA GLU A 250 14.07 -11.66 0.47
C GLU A 250 15.30 -11.14 1.25
N HIS A 251 16.16 -10.32 0.64
CA HIS A 251 17.33 -9.73 1.32
C HIS A 251 16.97 -8.96 2.59
N THR A 252 15.74 -8.47 2.67
CA THR A 252 15.28 -7.62 3.78
C THR A 252 15.31 -8.32 5.14
N VAL A 253 15.10 -9.65 5.20
CA VAL A 253 15.20 -10.37 6.48
C VAL A 253 16.64 -10.43 6.98
N THR A 254 17.62 -10.54 6.07
CA THR A 254 19.04 -10.47 6.42
C THR A 254 19.41 -9.08 6.94
N GLU A 255 18.98 -8.01 6.25
CA GLU A 255 19.22 -6.64 6.67
C GLU A 255 18.63 -6.36 8.06
N MET A 256 17.42 -6.87 8.34
CA MET A 256 16.75 -6.66 9.62
C MET A 256 17.43 -7.36 10.81
N VAL A 257 18.06 -8.51 10.59
CA VAL A 257 18.74 -9.25 11.68
C VAL A 257 20.22 -8.90 11.81
N THR A 258 20.85 -8.33 10.77
CA THR A 258 22.28 -7.98 10.78
C THR A 258 22.53 -6.48 10.94
N GLY A 259 21.55 -5.64 10.61
CA GLY A 259 21.71 -4.19 10.55
C GLY A 259 22.54 -3.70 9.34
N ILE A 260 22.91 -4.57 8.41
CA ILE A 260 23.72 -4.24 7.23
C ILE A 260 22.78 -3.92 6.06
N ASP A 261 22.87 -2.70 5.52
CA ASP A 261 22.17 -2.26 4.31
C ASP A 261 22.88 -2.86 3.08
N LEU A 262 22.32 -3.95 2.53
CA LEU A 262 22.91 -4.69 1.42
C LEU A 262 22.95 -3.86 0.14
N VAL A 263 21.94 -3.06 -0.14
CA VAL A 263 21.90 -2.23 -1.35
C VAL A 263 22.95 -1.13 -1.27
N ARG A 264 23.11 -0.51 -0.11
CA ARG A 264 24.18 0.46 0.12
C ARG A 264 25.57 -0.19 0.00
N ALA A 265 25.73 -1.39 0.59
CA ALA A 265 26.98 -2.15 0.47
C ALA A 265 27.31 -2.47 -0.99
N GLN A 266 26.31 -2.83 -1.81
CA GLN A 266 26.51 -3.06 -3.24
C GLN A 266 27.08 -1.83 -3.96
N VAL A 267 26.57 -0.64 -3.64
CA VAL A 267 27.03 0.62 -4.23
C VAL A 267 28.47 0.92 -3.78
N LEU A 268 28.74 0.84 -2.48
CA LEU A 268 30.09 1.09 -1.93
C LEU A 268 31.14 0.15 -2.53
N ILE A 269 30.81 -1.14 -2.65
CA ILE A 269 31.70 -2.13 -3.28
C ILE A 269 31.94 -1.77 -4.77
N ALA A 270 30.88 -1.35 -5.48
CA ALA A 270 31.02 -0.94 -6.88
C ALA A 270 31.86 0.35 -7.05
N GLU A 271 31.91 1.19 -6.04
CA GLU A 271 32.82 2.36 -5.95
C GLU A 271 34.27 1.98 -5.60
N GLY A 272 34.54 0.69 -5.29
CA GLY A 272 35.85 0.16 -4.98
C GLY A 272 36.20 0.11 -3.50
N TYR A 273 35.24 0.38 -2.60
CA TYR A 273 35.47 0.26 -1.16
C TYR A 273 35.46 -1.21 -0.70
N PRO A 274 36.32 -1.56 0.28
CA PRO A 274 36.31 -2.89 0.85
C PRO A 274 35.10 -3.11 1.77
N ILE A 275 34.73 -4.37 2.00
CA ILE A 275 33.63 -4.71 2.95
C ILE A 275 33.97 -4.32 4.41
N SER A 276 35.19 -3.99 4.71
CA SER A 276 35.62 -3.39 5.98
C SER A 276 35.31 -1.88 6.10
N HIS A 277 34.76 -1.25 5.04
CA HIS A 277 34.34 0.16 5.10
C HIS A 277 33.41 0.38 6.30
N PRO A 278 33.56 1.49 7.07
CA PRO A 278 32.80 1.71 8.31
C PRO A 278 31.29 1.59 8.19
N GLU A 279 30.73 1.90 7.03
CA GLU A 279 29.28 1.79 6.77
C GLU A 279 28.81 0.36 6.45
N ILE A 280 29.73 -0.57 6.17
CA ILE A 280 29.45 -2.01 6.01
C ILE A 280 29.84 -2.75 7.28
N GLY A 281 31.03 -2.45 7.82
CA GLY A 281 31.47 -2.88 9.15
C GLY A 281 31.92 -4.34 9.25
N LEU A 282 32.35 -4.98 8.14
CA LEU A 282 32.72 -6.41 8.10
C LEU A 282 34.22 -6.64 7.84
N ALA A 283 35.08 -6.12 8.68
CA ALA A 283 36.53 -6.35 8.57
C ALA A 283 36.87 -7.85 8.73
N SER A 284 36.22 -8.53 9.66
CA SER A 284 36.30 -9.98 9.85
C SER A 284 34.93 -10.64 9.78
N GLN A 285 34.87 -11.97 9.74
CA GLN A 285 33.61 -12.69 9.85
C GLN A 285 32.99 -12.57 11.26
N ASP A 286 33.82 -12.37 12.27
CA ASP A 286 33.39 -12.26 13.67
C ASP A 286 32.69 -10.92 13.95
N ASP A 287 32.78 -9.94 13.06
CA ASP A 287 32.05 -8.67 13.17
C ASP A 287 30.56 -8.82 12.83
N LEU A 288 30.20 -9.96 12.24
CA LEU A 288 28.80 -10.24 11.93
C LEU A 288 28.00 -10.58 13.19
N HIS A 289 27.05 -9.76 13.52
CA HIS A 289 26.10 -10.01 14.61
C HIS A 289 24.70 -10.24 14.04
N ILE A 290 24.07 -11.34 14.46
CA ILE A 290 22.68 -11.65 14.11
C ILE A 290 21.83 -11.43 15.36
N ASP A 291 20.92 -10.45 15.32
CA ASP A 291 20.06 -10.11 16.45
C ASP A 291 18.59 -10.38 16.11
N GLY A 292 17.93 -11.16 16.99
CA GLY A 292 16.52 -11.47 16.87
C GLY A 292 16.15 -12.32 15.64
N TYR A 293 14.93 -12.12 15.17
CA TYR A 293 14.33 -12.88 14.07
C TYR A 293 13.60 -11.90 13.14
N ALA A 294 13.70 -12.12 11.84
CA ALA A 294 12.93 -11.38 10.85
C ALA A 294 12.12 -12.32 9.95
N ILE A 295 10.91 -11.89 9.60
CA ILE A 295 10.02 -12.59 8.66
C ILE A 295 9.63 -11.60 7.58
N GLN A 296 9.82 -11.98 6.31
CA GLN A 296 9.29 -11.28 5.15
C GLN A 296 8.06 -12.03 4.63
N CYS A 297 6.99 -11.30 4.38
CA CYS A 297 5.78 -11.79 3.72
C CYS A 297 5.63 -11.09 2.37
N ARG A 298 5.50 -11.86 1.30
CA ARG A 298 5.20 -11.33 -0.04
C ARG A 298 3.70 -11.14 -0.17
N VAL A 299 3.26 -9.90 -0.23
CA VAL A 299 1.87 -9.56 -0.53
C VAL A 299 1.70 -9.44 -2.03
N THR A 300 0.91 -10.34 -2.61
CA THR A 300 0.66 -10.42 -4.06
C THR A 300 -0.79 -10.11 -4.39
N THR A 301 -1.03 -9.59 -5.61
CA THR A 301 -2.38 -9.39 -6.15
C THR A 301 -2.89 -10.67 -6.80
N GLU A 302 -3.15 -11.68 -5.98
CA GLU A 302 -3.62 -13.00 -6.38
C GLU A 302 -4.79 -13.45 -5.52
N ASP A 303 -5.66 -14.28 -6.09
CA ASP A 303 -6.80 -14.87 -5.38
C ASP A 303 -6.49 -16.30 -4.91
N PRO A 304 -6.14 -16.52 -3.63
CA PRO A 304 -5.83 -17.85 -3.13
C PRO A 304 -7.00 -18.84 -3.24
N LYS A 305 -8.25 -18.35 -3.21
CA LYS A 305 -9.44 -19.20 -3.39
C LYS A 305 -9.62 -19.69 -4.82
N ASN A 306 -9.06 -18.97 -5.78
CA ASN A 306 -9.09 -19.31 -7.19
C ASN A 306 -7.71 -19.72 -7.68
N ASN A 307 -7.07 -20.66 -6.96
CA ASN A 307 -5.77 -21.24 -7.33
C ASN A 307 -4.67 -20.20 -7.59
N PHE A 308 -4.70 -19.06 -6.86
CA PHE A 308 -3.79 -17.92 -7.02
C PHE A 308 -3.83 -17.29 -8.44
N ALA A 309 -5.00 -17.25 -9.05
CA ALA A 309 -5.16 -16.50 -10.27
C ALA A 309 -4.79 -15.03 -10.02
N PRO A 310 -3.93 -14.43 -10.86
CA PRO A 310 -3.61 -13.01 -10.76
C PRO A 310 -4.88 -12.15 -10.87
N ASP A 311 -5.01 -11.19 -9.96
CA ASP A 311 -6.12 -10.24 -9.95
C ASP A 311 -5.63 -8.85 -10.36
N ASN A 312 -6.10 -8.40 -11.51
CA ASN A 312 -5.72 -7.14 -12.11
C ASN A 312 -6.84 -6.12 -11.91
N GLY A 313 -6.49 -4.87 -11.71
CA GLY A 313 -7.48 -3.83 -11.48
C GLY A 313 -6.90 -2.56 -10.91
N LYS A 314 -7.77 -1.62 -10.57
CA LYS A 314 -7.38 -0.35 -9.97
C LYS A 314 -7.46 -0.44 -8.45
N ILE A 315 -6.35 -0.14 -7.77
CA ILE A 315 -6.34 0.00 -6.31
C ILE A 315 -7.16 1.23 -5.93
N THR A 316 -8.25 1.03 -5.21
CA THR A 316 -9.15 2.13 -4.77
C THR A 316 -8.79 2.67 -3.39
N ALA A 317 -8.17 1.84 -2.54
CA ALA A 317 -7.61 2.25 -1.26
C ALA A 317 -6.32 1.47 -0.98
N TYR A 318 -5.32 2.16 -0.44
CA TYR A 318 -4.07 1.58 0.03
C TYR A 318 -3.63 2.28 1.32
N ARG A 319 -3.49 1.52 2.40
CA ARG A 319 -2.96 1.99 3.68
C ARG A 319 -2.19 0.87 4.35
N SER A 320 -0.99 1.17 4.82
CA SER A 320 -0.10 0.24 5.52
C SER A 320 0.00 0.59 7.00
N GLY A 321 0.12 -0.42 7.83
CA GLY A 321 0.34 -0.30 9.28
C GLY A 321 1.81 -0.43 9.63
N GLY A 322 2.49 0.68 9.90
CA GLY A 322 3.89 0.71 10.32
C GLY A 322 4.10 0.49 11.83
N GLY A 323 5.32 0.74 12.29
CA GLY A 323 5.71 0.71 13.69
C GLY A 323 7.09 0.09 13.92
N PHE A 324 7.50 0.03 15.19
CA PHE A 324 8.81 -0.52 15.55
C PHE A 324 8.99 -1.97 15.07
N GLY A 325 10.06 -2.21 14.30
CA GLY A 325 10.39 -3.52 13.76
C GLY A 325 9.49 -3.96 12.60
N ILE A 326 8.86 -3.03 11.88
CA ILE A 326 8.12 -3.29 10.63
C ILE A 326 8.70 -2.42 9.52
N ARG A 327 9.01 -3.05 8.40
CA ARG A 327 9.51 -2.43 7.19
C ARG A 327 8.59 -2.79 6.00
N PHE A 328 8.32 -1.80 5.15
CA PHE A 328 7.58 -1.97 3.90
C PHE A 328 8.50 -1.68 2.72
N ASP A 329 8.62 -2.63 1.82
CA ASP A 329 9.30 -2.47 0.54
C ASP A 329 8.26 -2.65 -0.57
N GLY A 330 7.64 -1.55 -0.93
CA GLY A 330 6.59 -1.49 -1.95
C GLY A 330 7.14 -0.98 -3.28
N GLY A 331 6.49 -1.40 -4.36
CA GLY A 331 6.65 -0.77 -5.68
C GLY A 331 5.72 0.43 -5.84
N ASN A 332 4.96 0.44 -6.92
CA ASN A 332 3.98 1.50 -7.20
C ASN A 332 2.63 1.31 -6.49
N ALA A 333 2.62 0.67 -5.33
CA ALA A 333 1.40 0.39 -4.56
C ALA A 333 0.86 1.67 -3.92
N ALA A 334 -0.13 2.28 -4.55
CA ALA A 334 -0.82 3.46 -4.06
C ALA A 334 -2.29 3.46 -4.49
N ALA A 335 -3.13 4.21 -3.78
CA ALA A 335 -4.50 4.43 -4.23
C ALA A 335 -4.50 5.13 -5.60
N GLY A 336 -5.25 4.58 -6.54
CA GLY A 336 -5.31 5.06 -7.92
C GLY A 336 -4.42 4.29 -8.91
N THR A 337 -3.45 3.51 -8.44
CA THR A 337 -2.58 2.68 -9.30
C THR A 337 -3.37 1.53 -9.94
N THR A 338 -3.10 1.28 -11.22
CA THR A 338 -3.64 0.12 -11.94
C THR A 338 -2.62 -1.00 -11.96
N ILE A 339 -3.01 -2.18 -11.46
CA ILE A 339 -2.21 -3.40 -11.52
C ILE A 339 -2.28 -3.96 -12.92
N SER A 340 -1.12 -4.07 -13.55
CA SER A 340 -0.96 -4.54 -14.93
C SER A 340 -0.80 -6.07 -14.98
N PRO A 341 -1.35 -6.75 -15.98
CA PRO A 341 -1.13 -8.19 -16.19
C PRO A 341 0.25 -8.53 -16.79
N TYR A 342 1.07 -7.52 -17.12
CA TYR A 342 2.35 -7.72 -17.80
C TYR A 342 3.53 -7.97 -16.86
N TYR A 343 3.36 -7.70 -15.56
CA TYR A 343 4.42 -7.80 -14.55
C TYR A 343 4.02 -8.76 -13.44
N ASP A 344 4.98 -9.07 -12.58
CA ASP A 344 4.77 -9.89 -11.39
C ASP A 344 3.64 -9.32 -10.50
N SER A 345 2.91 -10.22 -9.84
CA SER A 345 1.81 -9.88 -8.93
C SER A 345 2.27 -9.30 -7.59
N LEU A 346 3.59 -9.24 -7.32
CA LEU A 346 4.15 -8.74 -6.06
C LEU A 346 3.82 -7.25 -5.88
N LEU A 347 3.03 -6.96 -4.87
CA LEU A 347 2.59 -5.60 -4.56
C LEU A 347 3.50 -4.91 -3.53
N VAL A 348 3.80 -5.61 -2.45
CA VAL A 348 4.63 -5.11 -1.35
C VAL A 348 5.23 -6.27 -0.57
N LYS A 349 6.46 -6.08 -0.08
CA LYS A 349 7.09 -6.95 0.91
C LYS A 349 6.88 -6.34 2.29
N ILE A 350 6.36 -7.10 3.22
CA ILE A 350 6.23 -6.70 4.61
C ILE A 350 7.25 -7.50 5.42
N THR A 351 8.28 -6.83 5.91
CA THR A 351 9.31 -7.45 6.74
C THR A 351 9.13 -7.01 8.19
N SER A 352 9.01 -7.98 9.08
CA SER A 352 8.87 -7.74 10.52
C SER A 352 10.07 -8.31 11.26
N TRP A 353 10.51 -7.62 12.32
CA TRP A 353 11.60 -8.04 13.20
C TRP A 353 11.16 -8.03 14.66
N ASP A 354 11.60 -9.03 15.43
CA ASP A 354 11.47 -9.07 16.89
C ASP A 354 12.54 -9.98 17.52
N ARG A 355 12.69 -9.90 18.85
CA ARG A 355 13.70 -10.67 19.59
C ARG A 355 13.44 -12.17 19.66
N THR A 356 12.22 -12.62 19.48
CA THR A 356 11.86 -14.04 19.51
C THR A 356 10.99 -14.42 18.33
N PHE A 357 11.12 -15.65 17.84
CA PHE A 357 10.34 -16.12 16.69
C PHE A 357 8.82 -16.04 16.90
N PRO A 358 8.24 -16.44 18.04
CA PRO A 358 6.81 -16.24 18.26
C PRO A 358 6.37 -14.77 18.30
N ALA A 359 7.24 -13.85 18.75
CA ALA A 359 6.93 -12.43 18.78
C ALA A 359 6.93 -11.83 17.36
N VAL A 360 7.90 -12.19 16.51
CA VAL A 360 7.93 -11.71 15.13
C VAL A 360 6.76 -12.25 14.32
N CYS A 361 6.32 -13.51 14.55
CA CYS A 361 5.12 -14.07 13.91
C CYS A 361 3.86 -13.25 14.25
N ARG A 362 3.66 -12.90 15.53
CA ARG A 362 2.54 -12.04 15.94
C ARG A 362 2.63 -10.64 15.33
N LYS A 363 3.83 -10.08 15.25
CA LYS A 363 4.08 -8.77 14.66
C LYS A 363 3.80 -8.76 13.16
N ALA A 364 4.27 -9.77 12.42
CA ALA A 364 3.98 -9.95 11.00
C ALA A 364 2.47 -10.11 10.75
N SER A 365 1.80 -10.94 11.56
CA SER A 365 0.34 -11.09 11.49
C SER A 365 -0.40 -9.78 11.76
N ARG A 366 0.07 -8.96 12.72
CA ARG A 366 -0.49 -7.62 12.97
C ARG A 366 -0.30 -6.72 11.76
N ALA A 367 0.91 -6.63 11.22
CA ALA A 367 1.20 -5.78 10.06
C ALA A 367 0.33 -6.15 8.86
N LEU A 368 0.21 -7.46 8.54
CA LEU A 368 -0.67 -7.94 7.47
C LEU A 368 -2.14 -7.63 7.72
N ASN A 369 -2.57 -7.66 8.99
CA ASN A 369 -3.96 -7.37 9.37
C ASN A 369 -4.31 -5.89 9.31
N GLU A 370 -3.34 -5.02 9.51
CA GLU A 370 -3.47 -3.56 9.40
C GLU A 370 -3.37 -3.08 7.93
N GLU A 371 -2.85 -3.93 7.04
CA GLU A 371 -2.78 -3.61 5.62
C GLU A 371 -4.18 -3.53 5.00
N HIS A 372 -4.51 -2.38 4.44
CA HIS A 372 -5.81 -2.12 3.86
C HIS A 372 -5.70 -1.83 2.37
N ILE A 373 -5.95 -2.86 1.58
CA ILE A 373 -5.90 -2.82 0.11
C ILE A 373 -7.32 -3.10 -0.40
N ARG A 374 -7.80 -2.25 -1.31
CA ARG A 374 -9.11 -2.37 -1.96
C ARG A 374 -8.99 -2.20 -3.47
N GLY A 375 -9.89 -2.84 -4.20
CA GLY A 375 -9.96 -2.80 -5.66
C GLY A 375 -9.31 -4.00 -6.34
N VAL A 376 -8.47 -4.73 -5.61
CA VAL A 376 -7.84 -5.99 -6.03
C VAL A 376 -7.88 -6.99 -4.88
N LYS A 377 -7.89 -8.28 -5.22
CA LYS A 377 -7.72 -9.37 -4.26
C LYS A 377 -6.24 -9.53 -3.92
N THR A 378 -5.96 -10.01 -2.72
CA THR A 378 -4.59 -10.25 -2.25
C THR A 378 -4.49 -11.59 -1.51
N ASN A 379 -3.26 -12.09 -1.37
CA ASN A 379 -2.94 -13.29 -0.62
C ASN A 379 -2.82 -13.07 0.91
N ILE A 380 -3.10 -11.87 1.44
CA ILE A 380 -2.87 -11.52 2.86
C ILE A 380 -3.48 -12.54 3.83
N SER A 381 -4.74 -12.92 3.62
CA SER A 381 -5.42 -13.87 4.52
C SER A 381 -4.77 -15.26 4.51
N PHE A 382 -4.31 -15.71 3.35
CA PHE A 382 -3.56 -16.95 3.20
C PHE A 382 -2.22 -16.90 3.95
N VAL A 383 -1.46 -15.83 3.78
CA VAL A 383 -0.19 -15.64 4.51
C VAL A 383 -0.43 -15.56 6.01
N THR A 384 -1.51 -14.92 6.46
CA THR A 384 -1.86 -14.87 7.89
C THR A 384 -2.17 -16.27 8.45
N ASN A 385 -2.81 -17.14 7.66
CA ASN A 385 -3.05 -18.54 8.07
C ASN A 385 -1.73 -19.30 8.21
N ILE A 386 -0.76 -19.09 7.31
CA ILE A 386 0.59 -19.68 7.43
C ILE A 386 1.24 -19.27 8.76
N LEU A 387 1.26 -17.98 9.07
CA LEU A 387 1.91 -17.45 10.27
C LEU A 387 1.29 -17.95 11.58
N ALA A 388 0.04 -18.34 11.55
CA ALA A 388 -0.69 -18.89 12.69
C ALA A 388 -0.61 -20.43 12.79
N HIS A 389 -0.13 -21.11 11.74
CA HIS A 389 -0.16 -22.57 11.68
C HIS A 389 0.85 -23.20 12.66
N PRO A 390 0.45 -24.23 13.45
CA PRO A 390 1.33 -24.85 14.44
C PRO A 390 2.64 -25.42 13.87
N THR A 391 2.61 -26.00 12.67
CA THR A 391 3.80 -26.53 11.98
C THR A 391 4.80 -25.41 11.66
N PHE A 392 4.32 -24.22 11.24
CA PHE A 392 5.17 -23.07 11.00
C PHE A 392 5.80 -22.56 12.31
N LEU A 393 4.97 -22.38 13.34
CA LEU A 393 5.44 -21.92 14.65
C LEU A 393 6.44 -22.90 15.30
N ALA A 394 6.36 -24.19 14.97
CA ALA A 394 7.31 -25.22 15.41
C ALA A 394 8.56 -25.32 14.51
N GLY A 395 8.68 -24.53 13.44
CA GLY A 395 9.80 -24.56 12.49
C GLY A 395 9.91 -25.83 11.65
N LYS A 396 8.81 -26.57 11.49
CA LYS A 396 8.76 -27.87 10.81
C LYS A 396 8.30 -27.81 9.36
N CYS A 397 8.18 -26.61 8.79
CA CYS A 397 7.82 -26.46 7.38
C CYS A 397 8.93 -26.94 6.45
N HIS A 398 8.51 -27.50 5.34
CA HIS A 398 9.35 -27.98 4.23
C HIS A 398 8.78 -27.49 2.89
N THR A 399 9.46 -27.70 1.79
CA THR A 399 9.11 -27.13 0.48
C THR A 399 7.72 -27.49 -0.05
N LYS A 400 7.12 -28.57 0.44
CA LYS A 400 5.76 -29.00 0.06
C LYS A 400 4.68 -28.66 1.08
N PHE A 401 5.04 -28.03 2.19
CA PHE A 401 4.12 -27.75 3.29
C PHE A 401 2.83 -27.05 2.83
N ILE A 402 2.93 -26.07 1.93
CA ILE A 402 1.74 -25.35 1.43
C ILE A 402 0.83 -26.26 0.61
N ASP A 403 1.40 -27.10 -0.25
CA ASP A 403 0.62 -28.00 -1.12
C ASP A 403 -0.04 -29.14 -0.33
N GLU A 404 0.53 -29.52 0.81
CA GLU A 404 0.06 -30.60 1.67
C GLU A 404 -0.86 -30.15 2.82
N THR A 405 -1.13 -28.83 2.93
CA THR A 405 -1.90 -28.23 4.03
C THR A 405 -3.14 -27.48 3.50
N PRO A 406 -4.22 -28.19 3.18
CA PRO A 406 -5.43 -27.58 2.60
C PRO A 406 -6.10 -26.52 3.47
N GLU A 407 -5.97 -26.62 4.79
CA GLU A 407 -6.54 -25.69 5.77
C GLU A 407 -5.97 -24.27 5.64
N LEU A 408 -4.80 -24.10 5.04
CA LEU A 408 -4.26 -22.75 4.74
C LEU A 408 -5.14 -21.96 3.79
N PHE A 409 -5.94 -22.65 2.98
CA PHE A 409 -6.87 -22.09 1.99
C PHE A 409 -8.27 -21.81 2.56
N ASP A 410 -8.51 -22.18 3.82
CA ASP A 410 -9.73 -21.78 4.51
C ASP A 410 -9.68 -20.30 4.91
N ILE A 411 -9.93 -19.48 3.91
CA ILE A 411 -9.90 -18.04 4.03
C ILE A 411 -11.30 -17.56 4.42
N ASN A 412 -11.50 -17.32 5.69
CA ASN A 412 -12.67 -16.59 6.17
C ASN A 412 -12.53 -15.13 5.71
N ASN A 413 -13.43 -14.70 4.83
CA ASN A 413 -13.51 -13.30 4.45
C ASN A 413 -13.73 -12.50 5.74
N ARG A 414 -12.73 -11.72 6.14
CA ARG A 414 -12.92 -10.75 7.21
C ARG A 414 -14.05 -9.85 6.77
N ALA A 415 -15.21 -10.05 7.36
CA ALA A 415 -16.38 -9.24 7.09
C ALA A 415 -16.09 -7.82 7.62
N ASP A 416 -15.49 -6.98 6.79
CA ASP A 416 -15.44 -5.56 7.08
C ASP A 416 -16.89 -5.01 7.10
N ARG A 417 -17.05 -3.86 7.70
CA ARG A 417 -18.37 -3.25 7.89
C ARG A 417 -19.12 -3.08 6.57
N ALA A 418 -18.42 -2.71 5.49
CA ALA A 418 -19.01 -2.53 4.16
C ALA A 418 -19.50 -3.85 3.58
N THR A 419 -18.70 -4.91 3.66
CA THR A 419 -19.06 -6.26 3.20
C THR A 419 -20.25 -6.81 4.01
N ARG A 420 -20.29 -6.58 5.33
CA ARG A 420 -21.45 -6.97 6.16
C ARG A 420 -22.74 -6.27 5.72
N VAL A 421 -22.67 -4.96 5.45
CA VAL A 421 -23.81 -4.19 4.98
C VAL A 421 -24.26 -4.65 3.61
N LEU A 422 -23.32 -4.88 2.67
CA LEU A 422 -23.64 -5.39 1.34
C LEU A 422 -24.25 -6.79 1.39
N ASN A 423 -23.70 -7.69 2.21
CA ASN A 423 -24.27 -9.03 2.41
C ASN A 423 -25.68 -8.97 3.04
N TYR A 424 -25.87 -8.08 4.01
CA TYR A 424 -27.18 -7.86 4.61
C TYR A 424 -28.20 -7.35 3.57
N ILE A 425 -27.84 -6.36 2.77
CA ILE A 425 -28.69 -5.82 1.70
C ILE A 425 -28.98 -6.90 0.66
N ALA A 426 -27.96 -7.65 0.22
CA ALA A 426 -28.12 -8.74 -0.73
C ALA A 426 -29.05 -9.84 -0.21
N ASN A 427 -28.87 -10.23 1.05
CA ASN A 427 -29.74 -11.24 1.69
C ASN A 427 -31.19 -10.77 1.77
N ILE A 428 -31.44 -9.49 2.09
CA ILE A 428 -32.80 -8.94 2.13
C ILE A 428 -33.41 -8.90 0.71
N GLN A 429 -32.64 -8.47 -0.28
CA GLN A 429 -33.18 -8.30 -1.64
C GLN A 429 -33.30 -9.60 -2.40
N VAL A 430 -32.38 -10.55 -2.21
CA VAL A 430 -32.29 -11.79 -2.99
C VAL A 430 -32.91 -12.98 -2.25
N SER A 431 -32.60 -13.14 -0.96
CA SER A 431 -32.99 -14.32 -0.18
C SER A 431 -34.30 -14.15 0.60
N ALA A 432 -34.80 -12.92 0.75
CA ALA A 432 -36.08 -12.63 1.39
C ALA A 432 -36.98 -11.77 0.48
N PRO A 433 -37.33 -12.24 -0.72
CA PRO A 433 -38.12 -11.45 -1.67
C PRO A 433 -39.53 -11.09 -1.17
N ASN A 434 -40.02 -11.82 -0.16
CA ASN A 434 -41.36 -11.65 0.41
C ASN A 434 -41.37 -11.00 1.80
N ALA A 435 -40.23 -10.51 2.30
CA ALA A 435 -40.25 -9.71 3.50
C ALA A 435 -41.12 -8.48 3.25
N GLU A 436 -42.12 -8.27 4.09
CA GLU A 436 -43.00 -7.08 4.05
C GLU A 436 -42.09 -5.84 3.96
N ARG A 437 -42.12 -5.18 2.81
CA ARG A 437 -41.43 -3.89 2.66
C ARG A 437 -42.18 -2.93 3.56
N HIS A 438 -41.58 -2.51 4.65
CA HIS A 438 -42.07 -1.38 5.40
C HIS A 438 -42.21 -0.22 4.42
N GLN A 439 -43.47 0.08 4.07
CA GLN A 439 -43.77 1.32 3.38
C GLN A 439 -43.56 2.44 4.38
N TYR A 440 -42.44 3.14 4.24
CA TYR A 440 -42.27 4.41 4.94
C TYR A 440 -43.32 5.38 4.41
N ASP A 441 -44.15 5.94 5.28
CA ASP A 441 -45.06 7.01 4.89
C ASP A 441 -44.23 8.11 4.20
N THR A 442 -44.66 8.48 3.01
CA THR A 442 -44.03 9.59 2.30
C THR A 442 -44.34 10.86 3.07
N PRO A 443 -43.33 11.63 3.53
CA PRO A 443 -43.59 12.87 4.26
C PRO A 443 -44.51 13.77 3.45
N ARG A 444 -45.61 14.21 4.10
CA ARG A 444 -46.54 15.15 3.51
C ARG A 444 -46.04 16.55 3.81
N PHE A 445 -45.65 17.28 2.80
CA PHE A 445 -45.35 18.71 2.95
C PHE A 445 -46.66 19.51 2.94
N PRO A 446 -46.76 20.53 3.79
CA PRO A 446 -47.93 21.44 3.76
C PRO A 446 -48.08 22.06 2.36
N ARG A 447 -49.29 22.09 1.85
CA ARG A 447 -49.57 22.85 0.62
C ARG A 447 -49.57 24.34 0.97
N VAL A 448 -48.80 25.11 0.22
CA VAL A 448 -48.76 26.56 0.35
C VAL A 448 -49.86 27.12 -0.59
N GLU A 449 -50.87 27.70 0.01
CA GLU A 449 -52.02 28.27 -0.72
C GLU A 449 -51.97 29.80 -0.82
N ARG A 450 -51.03 30.43 -0.09
CA ARG A 450 -50.93 31.90 -0.03
C ARG A 450 -49.83 32.39 -0.97
N ALA A 451 -50.12 33.49 -1.67
CA ALA A 451 -49.09 34.23 -2.36
C ALA A 451 -48.13 34.89 -1.34
N LEU A 452 -46.83 34.75 -1.56
CA LEU A 452 -45.83 35.39 -0.72
C LEU A 452 -45.85 36.91 -0.95
N ASP A 453 -45.86 37.66 0.15
CA ASP A 453 -45.64 39.12 0.09
C ASP A 453 -44.11 39.38 0.00
N LEU A 454 -43.66 39.79 -1.15
CA LEU A 454 -42.23 40.08 -1.42
C LEU A 454 -41.87 41.55 -1.10
N ASN A 455 -42.88 42.38 -0.74
CA ASN A 455 -42.69 43.82 -0.47
C ASN A 455 -42.66 44.14 1.04
N SER A 456 -42.44 43.12 1.87
CA SER A 456 -42.37 43.28 3.32
C SER A 456 -41.26 42.44 3.92
N GLY A 457 -40.96 42.65 5.19
CA GLY A 457 -39.96 41.89 5.95
C GLY A 457 -38.53 42.40 5.78
N TYR A 458 -37.61 41.73 6.51
CA TYR A 458 -36.19 42.17 6.57
C TYR A 458 -35.43 41.98 5.24
N LYS A 459 -35.79 40.97 4.45
CA LYS A 459 -35.18 40.76 3.12
C LYS A 459 -35.53 41.89 2.17
N TYR A 460 -36.80 42.25 2.11
CA TYR A 460 -37.20 43.43 1.29
C TYR A 460 -36.54 44.72 1.78
N LEU A 461 -36.40 44.90 3.09
CA LEU A 461 -35.77 46.08 3.68
C LEU A 461 -34.27 46.16 3.28
N LEU A 462 -33.57 45.02 3.33
CA LEU A 462 -32.17 44.91 2.88
C LEU A 462 -32.04 45.29 1.39
N ASP A 463 -32.85 44.67 0.55
CA ASP A 463 -32.77 44.84 -0.90
C ASP A 463 -33.14 46.29 -1.35
N SER A 464 -34.10 46.91 -0.66
CA SER A 464 -34.60 48.24 -1.05
C SER A 464 -33.86 49.42 -0.40
N LYS A 465 -33.31 49.22 0.82
CA LYS A 465 -32.78 50.36 1.63
C LYS A 465 -31.38 50.05 2.23
N GLY A 466 -30.84 48.85 2.02
CA GLY A 466 -29.52 48.46 2.49
C GLY A 466 -29.44 48.00 3.93
N PRO A 467 -28.23 47.55 4.36
CA PRO A 467 -28.01 46.90 5.65
C PRO A 467 -28.21 47.83 6.86
N GLU A 468 -27.91 49.10 6.74
CA GLU A 468 -28.11 50.08 7.82
C GLU A 468 -29.60 50.21 8.18
N ALA A 469 -30.49 50.17 7.18
CA ALA A 469 -31.91 50.20 7.41
C ALA A 469 -32.42 48.97 8.17
N VAL A 470 -31.84 47.81 7.91
CA VAL A 470 -32.14 46.57 8.66
C VAL A 470 -31.64 46.69 10.10
N ARG A 471 -30.38 47.17 10.30
CA ARG A 471 -29.83 47.42 11.65
C ARG A 471 -30.77 48.36 12.45
N ASP A 472 -31.16 49.45 11.86
CA ASP A 472 -32.01 50.44 12.53
C ASP A 472 -33.42 49.89 12.83
N ALA A 473 -33.94 49.03 11.99
CA ALA A 473 -35.20 48.31 12.25
C ALA A 473 -35.08 47.31 13.41
N VAL A 474 -33.98 46.55 13.43
CA VAL A 474 -33.69 45.59 14.52
C VAL A 474 -33.53 46.29 15.87
N LEU A 475 -32.84 47.45 15.92
CA LEU A 475 -32.67 48.26 17.12
C LEU A 475 -34.01 48.78 17.68
N LYS A 476 -35.03 48.98 16.85
CA LYS A 476 -36.36 49.43 17.21
C LYS A 476 -37.32 48.29 17.54
N GLU A 477 -36.98 47.07 17.14
CA GLU A 477 -37.80 45.89 17.33
C GLU A 477 -37.89 45.52 18.83
N LYS A 478 -39.09 45.25 19.28
CA LYS A 478 -39.36 44.87 20.67
C LYS A 478 -39.68 43.37 20.82
N LYS A 479 -39.96 42.72 19.71
CA LYS A 479 -40.22 41.27 19.69
C LYS A 479 -38.92 40.50 19.56
N LEU A 480 -38.93 39.27 20.03
CA LEU A 480 -37.84 38.33 19.82
C LEU A 480 -37.72 38.04 18.32
N LEU A 481 -36.53 38.23 17.80
CA LEU A 481 -36.18 37.82 16.46
C LEU A 481 -35.57 36.41 16.48
N ILE A 482 -36.01 35.56 15.57
CA ILE A 482 -35.63 34.14 15.53
C ILE A 482 -34.86 33.85 14.25
N THR A 483 -33.74 33.17 14.40
CA THR A 483 -33.00 32.55 13.27
C THR A 483 -33.25 31.06 13.30
N ASP A 484 -33.75 30.49 12.20
CA ASP A 484 -33.88 29.05 12.04
C ASP A 484 -32.63 28.44 11.48
N THR A 485 -32.19 27.30 12.03
CA THR A 485 -30.95 26.61 11.62
C THR A 485 -31.20 25.24 11.00
N THR A 486 -32.43 24.92 10.68
CA THR A 486 -32.84 23.60 10.18
C THR A 486 -32.03 23.18 8.93
N MET A 487 -31.82 24.11 8.01
CA MET A 487 -31.16 23.82 6.72
C MET A 487 -29.63 23.81 6.80
N ARG A 488 -29.03 24.16 7.95
CA ARG A 488 -27.57 24.08 8.14
C ARG A 488 -27.21 23.21 9.35
N ASP A 489 -27.34 23.75 10.54
CA ASP A 489 -26.76 23.12 11.74
C ASP A 489 -27.60 21.94 12.24
N ALA A 490 -28.90 22.00 12.19
CA ALA A 490 -29.76 20.96 12.72
C ALA A 490 -29.54 19.61 12.03
N HIS A 491 -29.53 19.56 10.69
CA HIS A 491 -29.29 18.31 9.99
C HIS A 491 -27.82 17.87 10.05
N GLN A 492 -26.91 18.81 10.16
CA GLN A 492 -25.47 18.54 10.30
C GLN A 492 -25.18 17.92 11.66
N SER A 493 -25.67 18.51 12.73
CA SER A 493 -25.29 18.19 14.10
C SER A 493 -26.17 17.10 14.73
N LEU A 494 -27.47 17.11 14.44
CA LEU A 494 -28.43 16.21 15.09
C LEU A 494 -28.65 14.90 14.31
N LEU A 495 -28.66 14.95 12.98
CA LEU A 495 -29.02 13.81 12.16
C LEU A 495 -27.82 13.03 11.62
N SER A 496 -26.60 13.50 11.85
CA SER A 496 -25.40 13.01 11.12
C SER A 496 -25.66 12.91 9.64
N THR A 497 -26.73 13.50 9.18
CA THR A 497 -27.19 13.37 7.83
C THR A 497 -26.82 14.52 7.04
N ARG A 498 -27.01 14.18 6.10
CA ARG A 498 -26.73 14.78 4.86
C ARG A 498 -28.06 14.87 4.15
N LEU A 499 -28.86 15.83 4.58
CA LEU A 499 -30.13 16.13 3.94
C LEU A 499 -29.85 16.58 2.50
N ARG A 500 -30.43 15.89 1.55
CA ARG A 500 -30.18 16.17 0.13
C ARG A 500 -30.88 17.44 -0.31
N THR A 501 -30.32 18.13 -1.25
CA THR A 501 -30.89 19.35 -1.83
C THR A 501 -32.33 19.15 -2.29
N ARG A 502 -32.64 18.04 -2.96
CA ARG A 502 -34.00 17.71 -3.41
C ARG A 502 -35.03 17.60 -2.30
N ASP A 503 -34.57 17.20 -1.10
CA ASP A 503 -35.45 17.03 0.04
C ASP A 503 -35.69 18.40 0.73
N MET A 504 -34.69 19.27 0.77
CA MET A 504 -34.80 20.64 1.23
C MET A 504 -35.71 21.49 0.33
N VAL A 505 -35.54 21.40 -0.97
CA VAL A 505 -36.32 22.14 -1.98
C VAL A 505 -37.82 21.78 -1.89
N LYS A 506 -38.16 20.52 -1.59
CA LYS A 506 -39.56 20.13 -1.38
C LYS A 506 -40.22 20.86 -0.20
N GLY A 507 -39.45 21.15 0.84
CA GLY A 507 -39.96 21.88 2.02
C GLY A 507 -39.85 23.40 1.88
N ALA A 508 -39.06 23.90 0.92
CA ALA A 508 -38.73 25.31 0.81
C ALA A 508 -39.97 26.26 0.64
N PRO A 509 -40.96 25.95 -0.22
CA PRO A 509 -42.17 26.79 -0.30
C PRO A 509 -42.95 26.91 1.01
N GLY A 510 -43.04 25.80 1.74
CA GLY A 510 -43.68 25.79 3.09
C GLY A 510 -42.86 26.61 4.08
N THR A 511 -41.54 26.53 4.05
CA THR A 511 -40.64 27.33 4.88
C THR A 511 -40.83 28.82 4.60
N ALA A 512 -40.87 29.21 3.32
CA ALA A 512 -41.08 30.60 2.91
C ALA A 512 -42.39 31.21 3.45
N ASP A 513 -43.46 30.43 3.53
CA ASP A 513 -44.73 30.88 4.03
C ASP A 513 -44.83 30.83 5.56
N ILE A 514 -44.49 29.69 6.18
CA ILE A 514 -44.67 29.46 7.62
C ILE A 514 -43.65 30.27 8.44
N LEU A 515 -42.41 30.38 7.99
CA LEU A 515 -41.31 31.07 8.67
C LEU A 515 -41.10 32.51 8.17
N ARG A 516 -42.06 33.10 7.49
CA ARG A 516 -41.97 34.48 6.94
C ARG A 516 -41.60 35.55 7.96
N ASP A 517 -41.95 35.33 9.22
CA ASP A 517 -41.67 36.27 10.32
C ASP A 517 -40.32 36.00 11.01
N CYS A 518 -39.56 34.98 10.58
CA CYS A 518 -38.21 34.76 11.05
C CYS A 518 -37.29 35.86 10.55
N PHE A 519 -36.31 36.21 11.37
CA PHE A 519 -35.26 37.17 10.98
C PHE A 519 -34.41 36.61 9.84
N SER A 520 -33.91 35.39 10.01
CA SER A 520 -33.06 34.74 9.00
C SER A 520 -33.16 33.22 9.04
N LEU A 521 -32.76 32.59 7.96
CA LEU A 521 -32.51 31.13 7.87
C LEU A 521 -31.02 30.89 7.68
N GLU A 522 -30.40 30.12 8.55
CA GLU A 522 -29.01 29.76 8.40
C GLU A 522 -28.87 28.64 7.39
N MET A 523 -28.19 28.93 6.27
CA MET A 523 -28.10 28.04 5.11
C MET A 523 -26.74 27.37 4.98
N TRP A 524 -25.67 28.06 5.36
CA TRP A 524 -24.30 27.63 5.15
C TRP A 524 -23.43 27.76 6.40
N GLY A 525 -22.46 26.85 6.51
CA GLY A 525 -21.31 26.86 7.39
C GLY A 525 -20.24 25.93 6.83
N GLY A 526 -19.11 25.79 7.51
CA GLY A 526 -17.98 24.97 7.02
C GLY A 526 -18.37 23.54 6.64
N ALA A 527 -19.13 22.88 7.51
CA ALA A 527 -19.52 21.50 7.27
C ALA A 527 -20.56 21.34 6.15
N THR A 528 -21.28 22.38 5.75
CA THR A 528 -22.19 22.30 4.59
C THR A 528 -21.42 21.96 3.33
N PHE A 529 -20.29 22.62 3.09
CA PHE A 529 -19.41 22.37 1.93
C PHE A 529 -18.82 20.96 2.02
N ASP A 530 -18.27 20.61 3.16
CA ASP A 530 -17.67 19.32 3.38
C ASP A 530 -18.68 18.18 3.17
N THR A 531 -19.89 18.33 3.72
CA THR A 531 -20.95 17.35 3.59
C THR A 531 -21.48 17.25 2.16
N ALA A 532 -21.71 18.37 1.49
CA ALA A 532 -22.22 18.40 0.12
C ALA A 532 -21.23 17.74 -0.85
N TYR A 533 -19.98 18.13 -0.81
CA TYR A 533 -18.98 17.59 -1.74
C TYR A 533 -18.55 16.16 -1.42
N ARG A 534 -18.25 15.84 -0.15
CA ARG A 534 -17.70 14.53 0.22
C ARG A 534 -18.71 13.40 0.23
N PHE A 535 -19.91 13.69 0.69
CA PHE A 535 -20.86 12.62 1.03
C PHE A 535 -22.08 12.62 0.13
N LEU A 536 -22.55 13.79 -0.30
CA LEU A 536 -23.76 13.88 -1.12
C LEU A 536 -23.46 13.99 -2.61
N HIS A 537 -22.21 14.39 -2.97
CA HIS A 537 -21.81 14.66 -4.34
C HIS A 537 -22.69 15.72 -5.02
N GLU A 538 -23.09 16.72 -4.22
CA GLU A 538 -23.93 17.85 -4.66
C GLU A 538 -23.15 19.15 -4.58
N SER A 539 -23.51 20.12 -5.44
CA SER A 539 -22.97 21.49 -5.38
C SER A 539 -23.67 22.27 -4.27
N PRO A 540 -22.94 22.79 -3.26
CA PRO A 540 -23.55 23.66 -2.25
C PRO A 540 -24.01 25.01 -2.86
N TRP A 541 -23.39 25.45 -3.95
CA TRP A 541 -23.78 26.66 -4.69
C TRP A 541 -25.15 26.49 -5.34
N GLU A 542 -25.34 25.44 -6.14
CA GLU A 542 -26.65 25.11 -6.75
C GLU A 542 -27.72 24.93 -5.68
N ARG A 543 -27.39 24.27 -4.57
CA ARG A 543 -28.31 24.13 -3.42
C ARG A 543 -28.80 25.49 -2.93
N LEU A 544 -27.87 26.42 -2.71
CA LEU A 544 -28.20 27.75 -2.21
C LEU A 544 -29.11 28.52 -3.19
N GLU A 545 -28.76 28.50 -4.47
CA GLU A 545 -29.51 29.18 -5.53
C GLU A 545 -30.91 28.61 -5.70
N MET A 546 -31.07 27.26 -5.64
CA MET A 546 -32.39 26.61 -5.67
C MET A 546 -33.23 27.01 -4.48
N LEU A 547 -32.65 27.01 -3.28
CA LEU A 547 -33.36 27.40 -2.06
C LEU A 547 -33.70 28.89 -2.08
N ARG A 548 -32.82 29.77 -2.56
CA ARG A 548 -33.08 31.21 -2.68
C ARG A 548 -34.23 31.48 -3.65
N ARG A 549 -34.31 30.76 -4.75
CA ARG A 549 -35.44 30.87 -5.70
C ARG A 549 -36.78 30.53 -5.03
N ASP A 550 -36.81 29.48 -4.19
CA ASP A 550 -38.02 28.97 -3.57
C ASP A 550 -38.33 29.63 -2.23
N ILE A 551 -37.38 30.36 -1.62
CA ILE A 551 -37.53 31.18 -0.40
C ILE A 551 -37.00 32.60 -0.67
N PRO A 552 -37.72 33.44 -1.41
CA PRO A 552 -37.24 34.76 -1.81
C PRO A 552 -37.39 35.83 -0.73
N ASN A 553 -38.17 35.60 0.31
CA ASN A 553 -38.68 36.60 1.24
C ASN A 553 -37.97 36.64 2.61
N ILE A 554 -37.08 35.74 2.92
CA ILE A 554 -36.41 35.66 4.22
C ILE A 554 -34.88 35.81 4.02
N LEU A 555 -34.20 36.49 4.96
CA LEU A 555 -32.73 36.64 4.92
C LEU A 555 -32.06 35.28 5.04
N PHE A 556 -31.07 35.01 4.19
CA PHE A 556 -30.20 33.85 4.29
C PHE A 556 -28.89 34.20 5.00
N GLN A 557 -28.53 33.39 5.97
CA GLN A 557 -27.36 33.59 6.82
C GLN A 557 -26.32 32.48 6.61
N MET A 558 -25.05 32.82 6.75
CA MET A 558 -23.97 31.86 6.79
C MET A 558 -23.01 32.10 7.96
N LEU A 559 -22.40 31.04 8.44
CA LEU A 559 -21.30 31.08 9.40
C LEU A 559 -19.97 31.07 8.62
N LEU A 560 -19.12 32.05 8.87
CA LEU A 560 -17.87 32.28 8.13
C LEU A 560 -16.67 32.39 9.09
N ARG A 561 -15.67 31.56 8.91
CA ARG A 561 -14.48 31.48 9.78
C ARG A 561 -13.38 32.47 9.36
N GLY A 562 -13.68 33.78 9.30
CA GLY A 562 -12.71 34.78 8.86
C GLY A 562 -11.97 34.36 7.58
N SER A 563 -10.66 34.45 7.55
CA SER A 563 -9.82 34.04 6.41
C SER A 563 -9.84 32.54 6.09
N ASN A 564 -10.33 31.69 7.00
CA ASN A 564 -10.50 30.25 6.75
C ASN A 564 -11.80 29.95 5.99
N LEU A 565 -12.67 30.94 5.77
CA LEU A 565 -13.95 30.80 5.05
C LEU A 565 -14.79 29.63 5.60
N VAL A 566 -14.98 28.61 4.78
CA VAL A 566 -15.67 27.34 5.13
C VAL A 566 -14.69 26.18 5.31
N GLY A 567 -13.39 26.41 5.20
CA GLY A 567 -12.32 25.42 5.31
C GLY A 567 -11.65 25.35 6.67
N TYR A 568 -10.50 24.66 6.73
CA TYR A 568 -9.72 24.42 7.95
C TYR A 568 -8.32 25.06 7.91
N ALA A 569 -8.00 25.76 6.84
CA ALA A 569 -6.75 26.50 6.66
C ALA A 569 -7.06 27.93 6.21
N SER A 570 -6.17 28.87 6.48
CA SER A 570 -6.32 30.25 6.02
C SER A 570 -6.10 30.32 4.51
N TYR A 571 -6.97 31.06 3.84
CA TYR A 571 -6.89 31.33 2.42
C TYR A 571 -6.34 32.73 2.15
N PRO A 572 -5.74 32.98 0.98
CA PRO A 572 -5.26 34.31 0.62
C PRO A 572 -6.42 35.29 0.41
N ASP A 573 -6.17 36.57 0.67
CA ASP A 573 -7.16 37.64 0.67
C ASP A 573 -8.00 37.72 -0.61
N ASN A 574 -7.38 37.51 -1.77
CA ASN A 574 -8.08 37.54 -3.05
C ASN A 574 -9.15 36.43 -3.16
N LEU A 575 -8.87 35.26 -2.59
CA LEU A 575 -9.85 34.18 -2.55
C LEU A 575 -10.96 34.48 -1.54
N VAL A 576 -10.60 34.99 -0.35
CA VAL A 576 -11.59 35.44 0.67
C VAL A 576 -12.58 36.42 0.06
N ARG A 577 -12.09 37.44 -0.60
CA ARG A 577 -12.93 38.45 -1.26
C ARG A 577 -13.83 37.84 -2.35
N LYS A 578 -13.26 36.99 -3.21
CA LYS A 578 -14.04 36.36 -4.29
C LYS A 578 -15.10 35.42 -3.76
N PHE A 579 -14.78 34.64 -2.73
CA PHE A 579 -15.73 33.71 -2.10
C PHE A 579 -16.94 34.45 -1.50
N ILE A 580 -16.71 35.57 -0.79
CA ILE A 580 -17.78 36.35 -0.17
C ILE A 580 -18.64 37.01 -1.24
N ALA A 581 -18.02 37.61 -2.27
CA ALA A 581 -18.75 38.23 -3.38
C ALA A 581 -19.65 37.19 -4.08
N GLN A 582 -19.14 35.98 -4.36
CA GLN A 582 -19.91 34.92 -4.98
C GLN A 582 -21.02 34.39 -4.03
N SER A 583 -20.75 34.30 -2.74
CA SER A 583 -21.77 33.87 -1.75
C SER A 583 -22.93 34.90 -1.67
N ALA A 584 -22.60 36.19 -1.72
CA ALA A 584 -23.60 37.25 -1.75
C ALA A 584 -24.44 37.20 -3.03
N GLU A 585 -23.82 36.96 -4.19
CA GLU A 585 -24.49 36.81 -5.47
C GLU A 585 -25.41 35.58 -5.51
N SER A 586 -24.95 34.44 -4.97
CA SER A 586 -25.76 33.22 -4.90
C SER A 586 -26.87 33.23 -3.84
N GLY A 587 -26.96 34.29 -3.01
CA GLY A 587 -28.12 34.55 -2.17
C GLY A 587 -27.89 34.68 -0.67
N ILE A 588 -26.66 34.71 -0.17
CA ILE A 588 -26.40 35.00 1.25
C ILE A 588 -26.60 36.51 1.51
N ASP A 589 -27.31 36.82 2.59
CA ASP A 589 -27.64 38.19 3.01
C ASP A 589 -26.94 38.57 4.32
N VAL A 590 -26.71 37.61 5.23
CA VAL A 590 -26.10 37.82 6.54
C VAL A 590 -24.86 36.98 6.66
N PHE A 591 -23.71 37.59 6.88
CA PHE A 591 -22.44 36.92 7.09
C PHE A 591 -22.06 36.99 8.57
N ARG A 592 -22.17 35.86 9.29
CA ARG A 592 -21.69 35.72 10.66
C ARG A 592 -20.20 35.40 10.64
N VAL A 593 -19.38 36.44 10.74
CA VAL A 593 -17.92 36.33 10.69
C VAL A 593 -17.36 36.13 12.10
N PHE A 594 -16.56 35.10 12.29
CA PHE A 594 -15.93 34.82 13.57
C PHE A 594 -14.47 34.35 13.42
N ASP A 595 -13.72 34.52 14.50
CA ASP A 595 -12.47 33.85 14.78
C ASP A 595 -12.52 33.27 16.18
N SER A 596 -12.11 32.01 16.35
CA SER A 596 -12.21 31.29 17.64
C SER A 596 -11.33 31.91 18.75
N LEU A 597 -10.33 32.68 18.38
CA LEU A 597 -9.42 33.40 19.29
C LEU A 597 -9.74 34.90 19.38
N ASN A 598 -10.82 35.36 18.76
CA ASN A 598 -11.16 36.78 18.63
C ASN A 598 -10.04 37.62 18.00
N TRP A 599 -9.34 37.04 17.01
CA TRP A 599 -8.21 37.70 16.36
C TRP A 599 -8.67 38.49 15.13
N ILE A 600 -8.79 39.79 15.30
CA ILE A 600 -9.31 40.72 14.26
C ILE A 600 -8.60 40.60 12.91
N PRO A 601 -7.26 40.48 12.82
CA PRO A 601 -6.62 40.39 11.52
C PRO A 601 -7.07 39.19 10.68
N ASN A 602 -7.52 38.09 11.31
CA ASN A 602 -8.13 36.96 10.61
C ASN A 602 -9.55 37.23 10.11
N MET A 603 -10.25 38.22 10.69
CA MET A 603 -11.62 38.59 10.33
C MET A 603 -11.71 39.76 9.38
N GLU A 604 -10.71 40.63 9.38
CA GLU A 604 -10.72 41.96 8.75
C GLU A 604 -11.06 41.93 7.24
N VAL A 605 -10.34 41.10 6.47
CA VAL A 605 -10.56 41.00 5.01
C VAL A 605 -11.98 40.50 4.69
N ALA A 606 -12.49 39.59 5.51
CA ALA A 606 -13.86 39.08 5.34
C ALA A 606 -14.90 40.14 5.69
N MET A 607 -14.71 40.85 6.79
CA MET A 607 -15.61 41.94 7.22
C MET A 607 -15.66 43.05 6.15
N ASP A 608 -14.51 43.51 5.67
CA ASP A 608 -14.41 44.54 4.64
C ASP A 608 -15.17 44.17 3.36
N GLU A 609 -15.00 42.90 2.93
CA GLU A 609 -15.67 42.45 1.71
C GLU A 609 -17.18 42.31 1.88
N VAL A 610 -17.68 41.87 3.04
CA VAL A 610 -19.13 41.82 3.33
C VAL A 610 -19.74 43.22 3.24
N LEU A 611 -19.09 44.23 3.82
CA LEU A 611 -19.54 45.61 3.76
C LEU A 611 -19.56 46.15 2.31
N LYS A 612 -18.51 45.84 1.55
CA LYS A 612 -18.40 46.21 0.13
C LYS A 612 -19.52 45.59 -0.73
N GLN A 613 -19.96 44.36 -0.38
CA GLN A 613 -21.07 43.68 -1.05
C GLN A 613 -22.45 44.22 -0.62
N ASN A 614 -22.51 45.26 0.23
CA ASN A 614 -23.75 45.84 0.76
C ASN A 614 -24.65 44.77 1.48
N LYS A 615 -24.00 43.86 2.24
CA LYS A 615 -24.65 42.78 2.98
C LYS A 615 -24.54 43.03 4.48
N LEU A 616 -25.36 42.31 5.27
CA LEU A 616 -25.33 42.39 6.72
C LEU A 616 -24.10 41.71 7.28
N LEU A 617 -23.28 42.48 8.00
CA LEU A 617 -22.14 41.97 8.76
C LEU A 617 -22.57 41.72 10.19
N GLU A 618 -22.61 40.43 10.59
CA GLU A 618 -22.76 39.99 11.97
C GLU A 618 -21.39 39.55 12.45
N ALA A 619 -20.73 40.35 13.28
CA ALA A 619 -19.41 40.02 13.80
C ALA A 619 -19.52 39.32 15.15
N THR A 620 -18.83 38.20 15.31
CA THR A 620 -19.02 37.32 16.48
C THR A 620 -17.97 37.56 17.53
N VAL A 621 -18.39 37.65 18.77
CA VAL A 621 -17.54 37.62 19.97
C VAL A 621 -17.53 36.20 20.51
N CYS A 622 -16.40 35.49 20.38
CA CYS A 622 -16.23 34.17 20.97
C CYS A 622 -15.92 34.30 22.46
N TYR A 623 -16.89 33.95 23.27
CA TYR A 623 -16.78 34.01 24.74
C TYR A 623 -16.07 32.77 25.30
N THR A 624 -15.12 32.96 26.19
CA THR A 624 -14.43 31.90 26.92
C THR A 624 -14.10 32.35 28.35
N GLY A 625 -14.11 31.43 29.28
CA GLY A 625 -13.77 31.69 30.68
C GLY A 625 -14.95 32.19 31.51
N ASP A 626 -14.65 32.75 32.67
CA ASP A 626 -15.58 33.35 33.60
C ASP A 626 -15.19 34.81 33.88
N ILE A 627 -15.96 35.74 33.34
CA ILE A 627 -15.72 37.19 33.51
C ILE A 627 -15.98 37.69 34.92
N LEU A 628 -16.62 36.91 35.77
CA LEU A 628 -16.88 37.23 37.17
C LEU A 628 -15.78 36.74 38.11
N ASP A 629 -14.89 35.87 37.68
CA ASP A 629 -13.76 35.40 38.47
C ASP A 629 -12.59 36.44 38.44
N PRO A 630 -12.31 37.12 39.55
CA PRO A 630 -11.29 38.16 39.57
C PRO A 630 -9.86 37.63 39.41
N LYS A 631 -9.67 36.31 39.47
CA LYS A 631 -8.36 35.67 39.22
C LYS A 631 -8.06 35.50 37.71
N ARG A 632 -9.04 35.70 36.86
CA ARG A 632 -8.91 35.57 35.40
C ARG A 632 -8.78 36.94 34.76
N ASP A 633 -7.54 37.37 34.58
CA ASP A 633 -7.17 38.71 34.12
C ASP A 633 -7.11 38.87 32.59
N ARG A 634 -7.08 37.77 31.85
CA ARG A 634 -6.91 37.81 30.38
C ARG A 634 -8.22 38.12 29.63
N TYR A 635 -9.32 37.45 29.97
CA TYR A 635 -10.64 37.57 29.28
C TYR A 635 -11.66 38.22 30.21
N THR A 636 -11.41 39.46 30.53
CA THR A 636 -12.21 40.27 31.44
C THR A 636 -13.44 40.87 30.72
N LEU A 637 -14.39 41.40 31.51
CA LEU A 637 -15.50 42.18 30.92
C LEU A 637 -14.98 43.33 30.07
N LYS A 638 -13.93 44.02 30.51
CA LYS A 638 -13.30 45.11 29.74
C LYS A 638 -12.79 44.62 28.38
N TYR A 639 -12.13 43.46 28.34
CA TYR A 639 -11.66 42.85 27.10
C TYR A 639 -12.80 42.67 26.09
N TYR A 640 -13.92 42.09 26.52
CA TYR A 640 -15.07 41.86 25.62
C TYR A 640 -15.75 43.17 25.19
N VAL A 641 -15.86 44.14 26.09
CA VAL A 641 -16.41 45.46 25.75
C VAL A 641 -15.53 46.17 24.75
N ASP A 642 -14.22 46.16 24.94
CA ASP A 642 -13.28 46.81 24.01
C ASP A 642 -13.30 46.12 22.63
N PHE A 643 -13.39 44.78 22.63
CA PHE A 643 -13.50 43.99 21.41
C PHE A 643 -14.81 44.31 20.66
N ALA A 644 -15.93 44.32 21.34
CA ALA A 644 -17.23 44.67 20.75
C ALA A 644 -17.22 46.08 20.15
N LYS A 645 -16.66 47.10 20.84
CA LYS A 645 -16.50 48.44 20.31
C LYS A 645 -15.61 48.51 19.06
N GLU A 646 -14.57 47.70 19.03
CA GLU A 646 -13.70 47.63 17.84
C GLU A 646 -14.45 47.01 16.65
N LEU A 647 -15.26 45.97 16.86
CA LEU A 647 -16.08 45.38 15.81
C LEU A 647 -17.13 46.36 15.30
N GLU A 648 -17.79 47.11 16.20
CA GLU A 648 -18.71 48.19 15.84
C GLU A 648 -18.01 49.27 15.01
N ARG A 649 -16.83 49.77 15.46
CA ARG A 649 -16.03 50.75 14.74
C ARG A 649 -15.63 50.31 13.33
N ARG A 650 -15.50 49.00 13.11
CA ARG A 650 -15.22 48.38 11.82
C ARG A 650 -16.46 48.14 10.96
N GLY A 651 -17.61 48.62 11.39
CA GLY A 651 -18.85 48.60 10.62
C GLY A 651 -19.72 47.36 10.83
N ALA A 652 -19.52 46.58 11.90
CA ALA A 652 -20.44 45.51 12.20
C ALA A 652 -21.87 46.04 12.44
N HIS A 653 -22.85 45.48 11.73
CA HIS A 653 -24.24 45.83 11.88
C HIS A 653 -24.88 45.12 13.09
N MET A 654 -24.36 43.99 13.44
CA MET A 654 -24.83 43.12 14.55
C MET A 654 -23.63 42.43 15.21
N LEU A 655 -23.76 42.09 16.50
CA LEU A 655 -22.80 41.33 17.27
C LEU A 655 -23.42 40.05 17.79
#